data_50511cacf92d210e6c48f041ce26fcb0
#
_entry.id   50511cacf92d210e6c48f041ce26fcb0
#
_cell.length_a   1.000
_cell.length_b   1.000
_cell.length_c   1.000
_cell.angle_alpha   90.00
_cell.angle_beta   90.00
_cell.angle_gamma   90.00
#
_symmetry.space_group_name_H-M   'P 1'
#
loop_
_entity.id
_entity.type
_entity.pdbx_description
1 polymer ?
#
loop_
_entity_poly.entity_id
_entity_poly.type
_entity_poly.pdbx_seq_one_letter_code
_entity_poly.pdbx_strand_id
1 'polypeptide(L)'
;MATDKELKKIKRHEFKENFAKFYPVEVIKKMGFDRYICKKCGRGFWSTKKREFCGEPTCGDGYTFIGKKIMREIGYKESYDLLVKTFKKWGYKPLKRYPVVSRWYEGHNFVEAGINDFQPFVVSGQVPPPAPAVLEDQFCLRFNDIENVGLTGRHYTGFIMMGQHVFNTPEKYVYFKDEGVQQLVEYFVKTLKLPKDDLILHEDVWVGGGNFGPCIEFFSHGMELGNQVYIQYEQTPEGYRELQTRVIDMGTGAERLVWFSSGEIMSYDVVFPEVMKYLYKQTKIKKNKEVWKKFAQYSAIIDAEEEDVNKAFKEIATKIGIDAVELRREILPTAALYSIADHTRALLVAVHDGELPSNVGGGYNLRNILRRCFSLIDMYQFNIDLNEVIRLHIKEFGRWYKDLKEETVIFDVIKIEKERYLETVSKTKQIIEKMASSGELSNVETLLKLYESNGITPELIKQLRPEIELSSKFYSKLEDLKRPAQKHEGGINVSGIQKTILGFREESNKMSFKAKVIAQIENFLVLDKTYFYPKMGGQDWDLGKIEDIPLKSVQMQDGVVLHELSKSKKFELGQDVSCEIDKERRKQLTITHSAVHIVGAATRKVLGTHINQAGSEKTIDKGKIDITHYKALTFEEFQQIEKVANQMVKKGIEAESKIIPRGEAEKKYGMRIYQGGAVPGKDIRIIAFGNDVQACGGTHVENTKDIKFIKLISSERVKDGVVRIELMVGDKALEKAQENEKILKQVADLWNVSYKEVPKTAERFFEEWKDQRKKVKELTEGLARELIDTKLKTENIAHIKLPVSDFSMLIKIADEAAKEHKEKAILLVGENFAYGISNHSEIDIKKELHKICEKVEGDEKKARGFQLKK
;
A
#
# COMPACT_ATOMS: atom_id res chain seq x y z
N MET A 1 16.86 9.64 18.59
CA MET A 1 17.87 8.99 17.72
C MET A 1 18.08 9.86 16.50
N ALA A 2 19.28 9.89 15.91
CA ALA A 2 19.51 10.59 14.65
C ALA A 2 18.73 9.90 13.51
N THR A 3 18.29 10.67 12.52
CA THR A 3 17.75 10.09 11.29
C THR A 3 18.81 9.33 10.50
N ASP A 4 18.41 8.40 9.66
CA ASP A 4 19.36 7.61 8.84
C ASP A 4 20.28 8.52 8.00
N LYS A 5 19.74 9.64 7.46
CA LYS A 5 20.51 10.63 6.67
C LYS A 5 21.57 11.35 7.52
N GLU A 6 21.20 11.75 8.74
CA GLU A 6 22.15 12.39 9.68
C GLU A 6 23.22 11.41 10.15
N LEU A 7 22.82 10.20 10.52
CA LEU A 7 23.74 9.15 10.97
C LEU A 7 24.72 8.78 9.84
N LYS A 8 24.24 8.64 8.61
CA LYS A 8 25.09 8.37 7.43
C LYS A 8 26.17 9.46 7.26
N LYS A 9 25.80 10.74 7.42
CA LYS A 9 26.73 11.87 7.31
C LYS A 9 27.82 11.83 8.40
N ILE A 10 27.42 11.57 9.66
CA ILE A 10 28.35 11.47 10.80
C ILE A 10 29.31 10.31 10.59
N LYS A 11 28.78 9.11 10.29
CA LYS A 11 29.59 7.90 10.15
C LYS A 11 30.49 7.91 8.91
N ARG A 12 30.10 8.59 7.84
CA ARG A 12 30.95 8.78 6.66
C ARG A 12 32.23 9.56 7.01
N HIS A 13 32.13 10.57 7.87
CA HIS A 13 33.30 11.29 8.34
C HIS A 13 34.19 10.41 9.25
N GLU A 14 33.63 9.75 10.24
CA GLU A 14 34.32 8.85 11.17
C GLU A 14 35.05 7.74 10.44
N PHE A 15 34.41 7.07 9.47
CA PHE A 15 34.98 5.93 8.76
C PHE A 15 36.07 6.36 7.76
N LYS A 16 35.95 7.54 7.17
CA LYS A 16 36.99 8.11 6.30
C LYS A 16 38.27 8.40 7.06
N GLU A 17 38.19 9.01 8.24
CA GLU A 17 39.35 9.34 9.08
C GLU A 17 40.02 8.08 9.63
N ASN A 18 39.26 7.04 9.91
CA ASN A 18 39.72 5.77 10.46
C ASN A 18 39.62 4.61 9.46
N PHE A 19 39.82 4.87 8.18
CA PHE A 19 39.54 3.93 7.08
C PHE A 19 40.19 2.56 7.26
N ALA A 20 41.39 2.50 7.80
CA ALA A 20 42.13 1.25 8.01
C ALA A 20 41.47 0.32 9.04
N LYS A 21 40.65 0.86 9.95
CA LYS A 21 39.83 0.08 10.91
C LYS A 21 38.56 -0.47 10.28
N PHE A 22 37.94 0.27 9.37
CA PHE A 22 36.61 -0.02 8.88
C PHE A 22 36.58 -0.78 7.56
N TYR A 23 37.52 -0.51 6.63
CA TYR A 23 37.57 -1.13 5.31
C TYR A 23 38.64 -2.22 5.22
N PRO A 24 38.56 -3.19 4.28
CA PRO A 24 39.52 -4.30 4.13
C PRO A 24 40.77 -3.86 3.38
N VAL A 25 41.53 -2.95 3.97
CA VAL A 25 42.67 -2.22 3.33
C VAL A 25 43.75 -3.16 2.83
N GLU A 26 44.17 -4.12 3.66
CA GLU A 26 45.30 -4.99 3.32
C GLU A 26 45.00 -5.90 2.13
N VAL A 27 43.80 -6.41 2.05
CA VAL A 27 43.39 -7.27 0.92
C VAL A 27 43.23 -6.45 -0.35
N ILE A 28 42.67 -5.23 -0.27
CA ILE A 28 42.53 -4.33 -1.42
C ILE A 28 43.93 -3.97 -1.98
N LYS A 29 44.90 -3.65 -1.12
CA LYS A 29 46.31 -3.41 -1.54
C LYS A 29 46.93 -4.66 -2.17
N LYS A 30 46.75 -5.85 -1.56
CA LYS A 30 47.23 -7.11 -2.13
C LYS A 30 46.67 -7.41 -3.50
N MET A 31 45.45 -6.93 -3.78
CA MET A 31 44.86 -6.98 -5.12
C MET A 31 45.41 -5.91 -6.06
N GLY A 32 46.35 -5.07 -5.65
CA GLY A 32 47.03 -4.06 -6.49
C GLY A 32 46.23 -2.76 -6.67
N PHE A 33 45.37 -2.40 -5.73
CA PHE A 33 44.68 -1.11 -5.70
C PHE A 33 45.37 -0.20 -4.67
N ASP A 34 45.59 1.05 -5.05
CA ASP A 34 46.08 2.12 -4.18
C ASP A 34 44.94 3.06 -3.80
N ARG A 35 45.01 3.65 -2.61
CA ARG A 35 44.03 4.58 -2.10
C ARG A 35 44.30 6.01 -2.57
N TYR A 36 43.23 6.68 -3.03
CA TYR A 36 43.22 8.08 -3.45
C TYR A 36 42.05 8.83 -2.78
N ILE A 37 42.16 10.16 -2.79
CA ILE A 37 41.08 11.05 -2.34
C ILE A 37 40.57 11.83 -3.56
N CYS A 38 39.27 11.79 -3.79
CA CYS A 38 38.62 12.50 -4.89
C CYS A 38 38.73 14.02 -4.73
N LYS A 39 39.30 14.69 -5.74
CA LYS A 39 39.48 16.15 -5.73
C LYS A 39 38.15 16.92 -5.69
N LYS A 40 37.03 16.32 -6.15
CA LYS A 40 35.75 17.00 -6.23
C LYS A 40 34.89 16.77 -4.99
N CYS A 41 34.67 15.53 -4.57
CA CYS A 41 33.79 15.19 -3.44
C CYS A 41 34.54 14.88 -2.12
N GLY A 42 35.85 14.73 -2.16
CA GLY A 42 36.66 14.44 -0.98
C GLY A 42 36.57 13.03 -0.41
N ARG A 43 35.83 12.12 -1.06
CA ARG A 43 35.69 10.71 -0.62
C ARG A 43 36.97 9.89 -0.92
N GLY A 44 37.20 8.87 -0.11
CA GLY A 44 38.25 7.88 -0.35
C GLY A 44 37.83 6.87 -1.42
N PHE A 45 38.75 6.49 -2.29
CA PHE A 45 38.52 5.44 -3.30
C PHE A 45 39.83 4.72 -3.64
N TRP A 46 39.71 3.55 -4.23
CA TRP A 46 40.84 2.68 -4.58
C TRP A 46 40.84 2.39 -6.09
N SER A 47 42.03 2.46 -6.70
CA SER A 47 42.21 2.21 -8.12
C SER A 47 43.60 1.61 -8.38
N THR A 48 43.73 0.78 -9.40
CA THR A 48 45.02 0.26 -9.87
C THR A 48 45.84 1.31 -10.61
N LYS A 49 45.20 2.42 -11.02
CA LYS A 49 45.86 3.55 -11.71
C LYS A 49 45.63 4.83 -10.92
N LYS A 50 46.60 5.74 -10.99
CA LYS A 50 46.46 7.08 -10.41
C LYS A 50 45.29 7.82 -11.06
N ARG A 51 44.29 8.23 -10.23
CA ARG A 51 43.09 8.95 -10.64
C ARG A 51 42.87 10.15 -9.72
N GLU A 52 42.27 11.21 -10.29
CA GLU A 52 41.92 12.42 -9.56
C GLU A 52 40.48 12.36 -8.99
N PHE A 53 39.58 11.58 -9.64
CA PHE A 53 38.18 11.47 -9.33
C PHE A 53 37.79 10.02 -9.01
N CYS A 54 36.76 9.88 -8.16
CA CYS A 54 36.37 8.61 -7.53
C CYS A 54 35.53 7.66 -8.40
N GLY A 55 35.20 8.04 -9.64
CA GLY A 55 34.34 7.23 -10.52
C GLY A 55 32.88 7.56 -10.47
N GLU A 56 32.43 8.37 -9.53
CA GLU A 56 31.07 8.95 -9.52
C GLU A 56 30.83 9.75 -10.80
N PRO A 57 29.66 9.57 -11.51
CA PRO A 57 29.43 10.25 -12.78
C PRO A 57 29.37 11.77 -12.64
N THR A 58 28.92 12.27 -11.49
CA THR A 58 28.91 13.70 -11.16
C THR A 58 30.29 14.26 -10.83
N CYS A 59 31.24 13.44 -10.43
CA CYS A 59 32.62 13.84 -10.19
C CYS A 59 33.49 13.85 -11.46
N GLY A 60 33.14 13.07 -12.47
CA GLY A 60 33.85 12.94 -13.77
C GLY A 60 33.01 13.42 -14.94
N ASP A 61 33.19 12.77 -16.08
CA ASP A 61 32.59 13.11 -17.37
C ASP A 61 31.25 12.38 -17.63
N GLY A 62 30.52 12.03 -16.58
CA GLY A 62 29.26 11.29 -16.66
C GLY A 62 29.43 9.81 -17.03
N TYR A 63 28.48 9.25 -17.76
CA TYR A 63 28.50 7.85 -18.20
C TYR A 63 29.33 7.69 -19.47
N THR A 64 30.61 7.34 -19.32
CA THR A 64 31.56 7.21 -20.45
C THR A 64 31.53 5.84 -21.12
N PHE A 65 30.69 4.89 -20.64
CA PHE A 65 30.50 3.57 -21.25
C PHE A 65 29.48 3.57 -22.39
N ILE A 66 28.64 4.59 -22.53
CA ILE A 66 27.61 4.68 -23.58
C ILE A 66 28.25 4.63 -24.98
N GLY A 67 27.79 3.70 -25.81
CA GLY A 67 28.33 3.41 -27.13
C GLY A 67 29.62 2.60 -27.13
N LYS A 68 30.02 1.99 -26.00
CA LYS A 68 31.22 1.18 -25.87
C LYS A 68 30.89 -0.17 -25.20
N LYS A 69 31.59 -1.24 -25.62
CA LYS A 69 31.55 -2.54 -24.95
C LYS A 69 32.72 -2.64 -23.99
N ILE A 70 32.52 -2.36 -22.71
CA ILE A 70 33.56 -2.30 -21.69
C ILE A 70 33.83 -3.70 -21.11
N MET A 71 32.82 -4.54 -21.02
CA MET A 71 32.92 -5.91 -20.51
C MET A 71 32.16 -6.87 -21.42
N ARG A 72 32.07 -8.14 -21.02
CA ARG A 72 31.23 -9.13 -21.70
C ARG A 72 29.80 -8.68 -21.74
N GLU A 73 29.18 -8.66 -22.91
CA GLU A 73 27.74 -8.42 -23.05
C GLU A 73 26.98 -9.60 -22.45
N ILE A 74 25.96 -9.26 -21.60
CA ILE A 74 25.15 -10.26 -20.87
C ILE A 74 23.67 -9.94 -21.03
N GLY A 75 22.86 -11.01 -21.15
CA GLY A 75 21.40 -10.88 -21.15
C GLY A 75 20.83 -10.65 -19.75
N TYR A 76 19.61 -10.12 -19.70
CA TYR A 76 18.98 -9.70 -18.44
C TYR A 76 18.88 -10.86 -17.43
N LYS A 77 18.28 -12.00 -17.80
CA LYS A 77 18.24 -13.20 -16.93
C LYS A 77 19.62 -13.83 -16.72
N GLU A 78 20.49 -13.79 -17.76
CA GLU A 78 21.86 -14.33 -17.69
C GLU A 78 22.70 -13.65 -16.59
N SER A 79 22.43 -12.39 -16.27
CA SER A 79 23.16 -11.65 -15.23
C SER A 79 23.12 -12.37 -13.87
N TYR A 80 21.94 -12.86 -13.46
CA TYR A 80 21.78 -13.61 -12.22
C TYR A 80 22.33 -15.06 -12.35
N ASP A 81 22.13 -15.71 -13.49
CA ASP A 81 22.64 -17.07 -13.70
C ASP A 81 24.17 -17.11 -13.61
N LEU A 82 24.86 -16.06 -14.09
CA LEU A 82 26.32 -15.92 -13.96
C LEU A 82 26.75 -15.68 -12.51
N LEU A 83 25.99 -14.85 -11.77
CA LEU A 83 26.23 -14.65 -10.35
C LEU A 83 26.13 -15.98 -9.59
N VAL A 84 25.01 -16.69 -9.77
CA VAL A 84 24.79 -18.01 -9.14
C VAL A 84 25.89 -19.01 -9.51
N LYS A 85 26.22 -19.13 -10.79
CA LYS A 85 27.29 -20.02 -11.26
C LYS A 85 28.63 -19.72 -10.62
N THR A 86 28.94 -18.44 -10.46
CA THR A 86 30.23 -18.00 -9.89
C THR A 86 30.29 -18.24 -8.39
N PHE A 87 29.24 -17.85 -7.65
CA PHE A 87 29.26 -17.84 -6.20
C PHE A 87 28.98 -19.24 -5.57
N LYS A 88 28.37 -20.15 -6.30
CA LYS A 88 28.20 -21.55 -5.86
C LYS A 88 29.53 -22.20 -5.43
N LYS A 89 30.64 -21.86 -6.07
CA LYS A 89 31.98 -22.38 -5.71
C LYS A 89 32.44 -21.98 -4.30
N TRP A 90 31.89 -20.88 -3.77
CA TRP A 90 32.14 -20.41 -2.41
C TRP A 90 31.06 -20.82 -1.41
N GLY A 91 30.19 -21.78 -1.79
CA GLY A 91 29.20 -22.37 -0.90
C GLY A 91 27.88 -21.60 -0.78
N TYR A 92 27.65 -20.59 -1.61
CA TYR A 92 26.36 -19.86 -1.60
C TYR A 92 25.21 -20.69 -2.12
N LYS A 93 24.04 -20.53 -1.45
CA LYS A 93 22.80 -21.19 -1.84
C LYS A 93 21.85 -20.15 -2.45
N PRO A 94 21.38 -20.34 -3.70
CA PRO A 94 20.36 -19.48 -4.26
C PRO A 94 19.02 -19.71 -3.55
N LEU A 95 18.35 -18.63 -3.19
CA LEU A 95 17.00 -18.60 -2.65
C LEU A 95 16.00 -18.29 -3.77
N LYS A 96 14.74 -18.57 -3.52
CA LYS A 96 13.63 -18.02 -4.29
C LYS A 96 13.38 -16.60 -3.78
N ARG A 97 12.99 -15.69 -4.69
CA ARG A 97 12.59 -14.35 -4.29
C ARG A 97 11.48 -14.37 -3.24
N TYR A 98 11.50 -13.44 -2.34
CA TYR A 98 10.36 -13.14 -1.47
C TYR A 98 9.31 -12.33 -2.25
N PRO A 99 8.01 -12.37 -1.85
CA PRO A 99 7.04 -11.44 -2.42
C PRO A 99 7.50 -10.01 -2.19
N VAL A 100 7.28 -9.12 -3.16
CA VAL A 100 7.65 -7.71 -2.98
C VAL A 100 6.79 -7.00 -1.92
N VAL A 101 5.61 -7.55 -1.61
CA VAL A 101 4.72 -7.10 -0.53
C VAL A 101 5.16 -7.70 0.79
N SER A 102 5.72 -6.89 1.67
CA SER A 102 6.33 -7.31 2.94
C SER A 102 5.28 -7.54 4.04
N ARG A 103 4.68 -8.73 4.07
CA ARG A 103 3.68 -9.09 5.10
C ARG A 103 4.28 -9.68 6.37
N TRP A 104 5.53 -10.07 6.35
CA TRP A 104 6.25 -10.64 7.51
C TRP A 104 6.84 -9.59 8.44
N TYR A 105 6.82 -8.32 8.02
CA TYR A 105 7.38 -7.21 8.77
C TYR A 105 6.54 -5.93 8.56
N GLU A 106 6.14 -5.29 9.67
CA GLU A 106 5.27 -4.10 9.64
C GLU A 106 6.02 -2.80 9.33
N GLY A 107 7.35 -2.81 9.34
CA GLY A 107 8.18 -1.62 9.09
C GLY A 107 8.24 -1.16 7.64
N HIS A 108 7.86 -2.02 6.69
CA HIS A 108 7.86 -1.74 5.25
C HIS A 108 6.59 -2.25 4.58
N ASN A 109 6.03 -1.48 3.66
CA ASN A 109 4.95 -1.96 2.79
C ASN A 109 5.50 -2.87 1.69
N PHE A 110 6.69 -2.53 1.17
CA PHE A 110 7.37 -3.25 0.10
C PHE A 110 8.82 -3.53 0.46
N VAL A 111 9.39 -4.53 -0.20
CA VAL A 111 10.83 -4.80 -0.17
C VAL A 111 11.52 -3.74 -1.04
N GLU A 112 12.39 -2.94 -0.45
CA GLU A 112 13.18 -1.89 -1.11
C GLU A 112 14.63 -2.31 -1.41
N ALA A 113 15.11 -3.34 -0.68
CA ALA A 113 16.44 -3.92 -0.84
C ALA A 113 16.41 -5.38 -0.35
N GLY A 114 17.30 -6.25 -0.87
CA GLY A 114 17.35 -7.67 -0.50
C GLY A 114 17.49 -7.92 1.00
N ILE A 115 18.22 -7.07 1.72
CA ILE A 115 18.36 -7.20 3.17
C ILE A 115 17.04 -7.11 3.94
N ASN A 116 16.00 -6.50 3.38
CA ASN A 116 14.68 -6.41 4.02
C ASN A 116 14.03 -7.79 4.19
N ASP A 117 14.43 -8.78 3.42
CA ASP A 117 13.96 -10.15 3.54
C ASP A 117 14.46 -10.82 4.84
N PHE A 118 15.56 -10.32 5.38
CA PHE A 118 16.23 -10.82 6.57
C PHE A 118 16.11 -9.89 7.80
N GLN A 119 15.68 -8.65 7.58
CA GLN A 119 15.37 -7.73 8.67
C GLN A 119 13.91 -7.89 9.14
N PRO A 120 13.63 -7.69 10.45
CA PRO A 120 14.61 -7.50 11.53
C PRO A 120 15.15 -8.82 12.12
N PHE A 121 14.51 -9.95 11.82
CA PHE A 121 14.60 -11.17 12.64
C PHE A 121 15.93 -11.92 12.49
N VAL A 122 16.47 -12.05 11.27
CA VAL A 122 17.74 -12.74 11.03
C VAL A 122 18.92 -11.86 11.44
N VAL A 123 18.90 -10.57 11.05
CA VAL A 123 19.98 -9.61 11.36
C VAL A 123 20.11 -9.40 12.88
N SER A 124 19.00 -9.36 13.62
CA SER A 124 19.01 -9.26 15.09
C SER A 124 19.39 -10.56 15.79
N GLY A 125 19.56 -11.67 15.07
CA GLY A 125 19.84 -12.99 15.64
C GLY A 125 18.64 -13.69 16.26
N GLN A 126 17.43 -13.15 16.14
CA GLN A 126 16.20 -13.77 16.69
C GLN A 126 15.81 -15.03 15.92
N VAL A 127 16.12 -15.08 14.62
CA VAL A 127 15.83 -16.21 13.72
C VAL A 127 17.13 -16.64 13.02
N PRO A 128 17.43 -17.93 12.92
CA PRO A 128 18.59 -18.38 12.18
C PRO A 128 18.42 -18.08 10.69
N PRO A 129 19.53 -17.77 9.97
CA PRO A 129 19.47 -17.53 8.52
C PRO A 129 19.07 -18.81 7.77
N PRO A 130 18.45 -18.69 6.59
CA PRO A 130 18.04 -19.85 5.77
C PRO A 130 19.23 -20.71 5.30
N ALA A 131 20.40 -20.08 5.17
CA ALA A 131 21.70 -20.71 5.03
C ALA A 131 22.78 -19.69 5.43
N PRO A 132 24.03 -20.15 5.78
CA PRO A 132 25.09 -19.24 6.18
C PRO A 132 25.52 -18.24 5.11
N ALA A 133 25.41 -18.62 3.82
CA ALA A 133 25.66 -17.78 2.65
C ALA A 133 24.59 -18.03 1.59
N VAL A 134 23.93 -16.95 1.13
CA VAL A 134 22.81 -17.04 0.20
C VAL A 134 22.94 -16.04 -0.96
N LEU A 135 22.28 -16.37 -2.06
CA LEU A 135 22.07 -15.49 -3.21
C LEU A 135 20.60 -15.35 -3.46
N GLU A 136 20.18 -14.18 -3.90
CA GLU A 136 18.79 -13.93 -4.29
C GLU A 136 18.69 -13.00 -5.51
N ASP A 137 17.56 -13.09 -6.19
CA ASP A 137 17.14 -12.20 -7.27
C ASP A 137 15.87 -11.47 -6.83
N GLN A 138 15.99 -10.63 -5.79
CA GLN A 138 14.86 -9.97 -5.16
C GLN A 138 14.31 -8.84 -6.01
N PHE A 139 13.02 -8.91 -6.35
CA PHE A 139 12.32 -7.76 -6.93
C PHE A 139 12.05 -6.72 -5.85
N CYS A 140 12.52 -5.50 -6.08
CA CYS A 140 12.38 -4.38 -5.14
C CYS A 140 11.52 -3.29 -5.74
N LEU A 141 10.83 -2.52 -4.88
CA LEU A 141 10.05 -1.34 -5.24
C LEU A 141 10.55 -0.11 -4.48
N ARG A 142 10.86 0.97 -5.24
CA ARG A 142 11.22 2.29 -4.69
C ARG A 142 10.40 3.36 -5.35
N PHE A 143 9.69 4.15 -4.56
CA PHE A 143 8.77 5.18 -5.06
C PHE A 143 9.32 6.60 -4.94
N ASN A 144 10.36 6.81 -4.14
CA ASN A 144 11.08 8.09 -4.03
C ASN A 144 11.78 8.51 -5.34
N ASP A 145 12.12 7.54 -6.20
CA ASP A 145 12.81 7.78 -7.46
C ASP A 145 11.89 7.99 -8.69
N ILE A 146 10.59 8.10 -8.51
CA ILE A 146 9.59 8.14 -9.61
C ILE A 146 9.89 9.26 -10.63
N GLU A 147 10.31 10.44 -10.17
CA GLU A 147 10.62 11.58 -11.04
C GLU A 147 11.88 11.37 -11.87
N ASN A 148 12.80 10.52 -11.39
CA ASN A 148 14.03 10.18 -12.09
C ASN A 148 13.83 9.07 -13.13
N VAL A 149 12.73 8.28 -13.01
CA VAL A 149 12.42 7.18 -13.92
C VAL A 149 12.14 7.70 -15.33
N GLY A 150 12.73 7.05 -16.32
CA GLY A 150 12.65 7.43 -17.72
C GLY A 150 13.72 8.45 -18.16
N LEU A 151 14.34 9.18 -17.22
CA LEU A 151 15.32 10.22 -17.50
C LEU A 151 16.77 9.77 -17.32
N THR A 152 17.07 9.05 -16.24
CA THR A 152 18.47 8.80 -15.84
C THR A 152 19.05 7.48 -16.32
N GLY A 153 18.18 6.54 -16.73
CA GLY A 153 18.59 5.18 -17.10
C GLY A 153 19.01 4.29 -15.94
N ARG A 154 19.30 4.84 -14.77
CA ARG A 154 19.74 4.09 -13.57
C ARG A 154 18.63 3.91 -12.54
N HIS A 155 17.53 4.67 -12.61
CA HIS A 155 16.43 4.63 -11.66
C HIS A 155 15.24 3.89 -12.24
N TYR A 156 14.61 3.06 -11.40
CA TYR A 156 13.44 2.26 -11.67
C TYR A 156 12.53 2.29 -10.46
N THR A 157 11.23 2.31 -10.68
CA THR A 157 10.24 2.07 -9.60
C THR A 157 10.29 0.61 -9.17
N GLY A 158 10.38 -0.32 -10.14
CA GLY A 158 10.52 -1.74 -9.89
C GLY A 158 11.76 -2.32 -10.55
N PHE A 159 12.67 -2.94 -9.79
CA PHE A 159 13.92 -3.48 -10.29
C PHE A 159 14.33 -4.77 -9.57
N ILE A 160 15.26 -5.54 -10.17
CA ILE A 160 15.83 -6.72 -9.53
C ILE A 160 17.14 -6.34 -8.85
N MET A 161 17.18 -6.51 -7.54
CA MET A 161 18.43 -6.50 -6.78
C MET A 161 18.96 -7.93 -6.67
N MET A 162 20.08 -8.18 -7.36
CA MET A 162 20.80 -9.44 -7.19
C MET A 162 21.62 -9.33 -5.91
N GLY A 163 21.24 -10.12 -4.91
CA GLY A 163 21.79 -10.08 -3.56
C GLY A 163 22.82 -11.19 -3.29
N GLN A 164 23.85 -10.84 -2.53
CA GLN A 164 24.80 -11.76 -1.90
C GLN A 164 24.80 -11.49 -0.40
N HIS A 165 24.35 -12.45 0.41
CA HIS A 165 24.31 -12.27 1.86
C HIS A 165 25.11 -13.35 2.56
N VAL A 166 25.88 -12.97 3.58
CA VAL A 166 26.61 -13.88 4.46
C VAL A 166 26.29 -13.52 5.91
N PHE A 167 25.87 -14.49 6.68
CA PHE A 167 25.47 -14.33 8.06
C PHE A 167 26.52 -14.97 8.99
N ASN A 168 27.30 -14.13 9.69
CA ASN A 168 28.26 -14.58 10.69
C ASN A 168 27.60 -14.49 12.07
N THR A 169 27.13 -15.63 12.57
CA THR A 169 26.54 -15.74 13.91
C THR A 169 27.61 -16.07 14.95
N PRO A 170 27.35 -15.91 16.26
CA PRO A 170 28.27 -16.33 17.30
C PRO A 170 28.71 -17.80 17.20
N GLU A 171 27.82 -18.68 16.72
CA GLU A 171 28.07 -20.11 16.61
C GLU A 171 28.77 -20.49 15.30
N LYS A 172 28.68 -19.61 14.27
CA LYS A 172 29.22 -19.94 12.96
C LYS A 172 29.74 -18.72 12.24
N TYR A 173 31.05 -18.56 12.21
CA TYR A 173 31.75 -17.65 11.32
C TYR A 173 31.93 -18.30 9.94
N VAL A 174 31.58 -17.55 8.85
CA VAL A 174 31.75 -18.00 7.46
C VAL A 174 32.96 -17.28 6.84
N TYR A 175 32.82 -16.00 6.61
CA TYR A 175 33.86 -15.02 6.21
C TYR A 175 33.26 -13.60 6.21
N PHE A 176 34.09 -12.59 6.14
CA PHE A 176 33.63 -11.22 6.21
C PHE A 176 34.28 -10.31 5.15
N LYS A 177 34.78 -9.16 5.49
CA LYS A 177 35.17 -8.07 4.58
C LYS A 177 36.21 -8.50 3.53
N ASP A 178 37.26 -9.20 3.95
CA ASP A 178 38.42 -9.52 3.10
C ASP A 178 38.03 -10.47 1.97
N GLU A 179 37.39 -11.57 2.30
CA GLU A 179 36.93 -12.53 1.31
C GLU A 179 35.78 -11.97 0.48
N GLY A 180 34.87 -11.19 1.10
CA GLY A 180 33.75 -10.57 0.43
C GLY A 180 34.17 -9.67 -0.73
N VAL A 181 35.11 -8.75 -0.49
CA VAL A 181 35.62 -7.85 -1.55
C VAL A 181 36.40 -8.61 -2.63
N GLN A 182 37.16 -9.64 -2.24
CA GLN A 182 37.88 -10.48 -3.21
C GLN A 182 36.92 -11.20 -4.16
N GLN A 183 35.85 -11.78 -3.63
CA GLN A 183 34.86 -12.50 -4.42
C GLN A 183 34.20 -11.60 -5.47
N LEU A 184 33.85 -10.36 -5.10
CA LEU A 184 33.24 -9.40 -6.02
C LEU A 184 34.24 -8.90 -7.07
N VAL A 185 35.47 -8.56 -6.69
CA VAL A 185 36.49 -8.21 -7.67
C VAL A 185 36.73 -9.37 -8.65
N GLU A 186 36.75 -10.61 -8.15
CA GLU A 186 36.87 -11.79 -9.03
C GLU A 186 35.65 -11.94 -9.94
N TYR A 187 34.45 -11.71 -9.43
CA TYR A 187 33.22 -11.77 -10.25
C TYR A 187 33.27 -10.75 -11.39
N PHE A 188 33.53 -9.49 -11.09
CA PHE A 188 33.60 -8.44 -12.13
C PHE A 188 34.73 -8.68 -13.14
N VAL A 189 35.93 -8.98 -12.65
CA VAL A 189 37.11 -9.10 -13.53
C VAL A 189 37.17 -10.42 -14.26
N LYS A 190 36.95 -11.56 -13.56
CA LYS A 190 37.14 -12.89 -14.19
C LYS A 190 35.86 -13.38 -14.88
N THR A 191 34.69 -13.19 -14.29
CA THR A 191 33.44 -13.72 -14.84
C THR A 191 32.86 -12.76 -15.87
N LEU A 192 32.72 -11.47 -15.51
CA LEU A 192 32.11 -10.47 -16.39
C LEU A 192 33.12 -9.85 -17.36
N LYS A 193 34.45 -10.17 -17.24
CA LYS A 193 35.50 -9.69 -18.10
C LYS A 193 35.69 -8.18 -18.10
N LEU A 194 35.35 -7.52 -16.99
CA LEU A 194 35.66 -6.10 -16.81
C LEU A 194 37.18 -5.94 -16.67
N PRO A 195 37.83 -5.03 -17.43
CA PRO A 195 39.23 -4.73 -17.21
C PRO A 195 39.46 -4.23 -15.78
N LYS A 196 40.39 -4.85 -15.07
CA LYS A 196 40.67 -4.52 -13.67
C LYS A 196 41.03 -3.04 -13.45
N ASP A 197 41.71 -2.46 -14.43
CA ASP A 197 42.09 -1.05 -14.42
C ASP A 197 40.91 -0.07 -14.56
N ASP A 198 39.78 -0.54 -14.99
CA ASP A 198 38.56 0.26 -15.11
C ASP A 198 37.66 0.12 -13.89
N LEU A 199 38.01 -0.81 -12.96
CA LEU A 199 37.27 -0.98 -11.71
C LEU A 199 37.83 0.00 -10.65
N ILE A 200 36.88 0.70 -9.99
CA ILE A 200 37.15 1.64 -8.88
C ILE A 200 36.35 1.16 -7.68
N LEU A 201 37.02 1.07 -6.52
CA LEU A 201 36.36 0.73 -5.26
C LEU A 201 36.17 2.02 -4.44
N HIS A 202 34.96 2.35 -4.11
CA HIS A 202 34.60 3.62 -3.47
C HIS A 202 34.20 3.38 -2.02
N GLU A 203 34.75 4.14 -1.09
CA GLU A 203 34.44 4.05 0.33
C GLU A 203 33.16 4.80 0.64
N ASP A 204 32.16 4.12 1.22
CA ASP A 204 30.94 4.76 1.71
C ASP A 204 30.43 4.09 2.99
N VAL A 205 29.29 4.55 3.49
CA VAL A 205 28.59 4.04 4.67
C VAL A 205 27.13 3.79 4.30
N TRP A 206 26.65 2.64 4.68
CA TRP A 206 25.23 2.32 4.58
C TRP A 206 24.55 2.40 5.94
N VAL A 207 23.31 2.94 5.96
CA VAL A 207 22.44 3.04 7.14
C VAL A 207 21.04 2.66 6.70
N GLY A 208 20.37 1.78 7.42
CA GLY A 208 18.99 1.40 7.13
C GLY A 208 18.41 0.43 8.18
N GLY A 209 17.11 0.59 8.50
CA GLY A 209 16.43 -0.28 9.46
C GLY A 209 17.05 -0.31 10.86
N GLY A 210 17.66 0.78 11.30
CA GLY A 210 18.36 0.88 12.60
C GLY A 210 19.75 0.23 12.63
N ASN A 211 20.19 -0.36 11.51
CA ASN A 211 21.50 -0.99 11.38
C ASN A 211 22.42 -0.14 10.48
N PHE A 212 23.73 -0.29 10.63
CA PHE A 212 24.68 0.39 9.76
C PHE A 212 26.05 -0.32 9.70
N GLY A 213 26.84 0.08 8.69
CA GLY A 213 28.20 -0.38 8.54
C GLY A 213 28.93 0.29 7.38
N PRO A 214 30.26 0.11 7.28
CA PRO A 214 31.01 0.55 6.11
C PRO A 214 30.58 -0.25 4.88
N CYS A 215 30.67 0.37 3.70
CA CYS A 215 30.43 -0.33 2.45
C CYS A 215 31.51 0.03 1.40
N ILE A 216 31.70 -0.89 0.47
CA ILE A 216 32.49 -0.68 -0.73
C ILE A 216 31.54 -0.66 -1.93
N GLU A 217 31.54 0.45 -2.66
CA GLU A 217 30.81 0.59 -3.92
C GLU A 217 31.74 0.34 -5.10
N PHE A 218 31.27 -0.40 -6.09
CA PHE A 218 32.06 -0.81 -7.25
C PHE A 218 31.65 0.02 -8.46
N PHE A 219 32.54 0.89 -8.93
CA PHE A 219 32.29 1.80 -10.05
C PHE A 219 33.14 1.43 -11.28
N SER A 220 32.56 1.70 -12.45
CA SER A 220 33.30 1.71 -13.71
C SER A 220 32.65 2.67 -14.70
N HIS A 221 33.45 3.52 -15.33
CA HIS A 221 32.98 4.44 -16.38
C HIS A 221 31.77 5.31 -16.01
N GLY A 222 31.67 5.72 -14.74
CA GLY A 222 30.57 6.49 -14.20
C GLY A 222 29.41 5.67 -13.66
N MET A 223 29.40 4.35 -13.87
CA MET A 223 28.33 3.47 -13.39
C MET A 223 28.70 2.76 -12.09
N GLU A 224 27.83 2.84 -11.09
CA GLU A 224 27.85 1.96 -9.92
C GLU A 224 27.32 0.58 -10.32
N LEU A 225 28.20 -0.41 -10.35
CA LEU A 225 27.89 -1.78 -10.71
C LEU A 225 27.29 -2.59 -9.56
N GLY A 226 27.50 -2.15 -8.33
CA GLY A 226 26.99 -2.76 -7.11
C GLY A 226 27.70 -2.22 -5.87
N ASN A 227 27.15 -2.54 -4.72
CA ASN A 227 27.79 -2.22 -3.44
C ASN A 227 27.83 -3.46 -2.54
N GLN A 228 28.79 -3.47 -1.60
CA GLN A 228 28.88 -4.50 -0.58
C GLN A 228 28.98 -3.84 0.78
N VAL A 229 27.92 -4.03 1.55
CA VAL A 229 27.75 -3.48 2.90
C VAL A 229 28.22 -4.50 3.94
N TYR A 230 28.94 -4.05 4.94
CA TYR A 230 29.37 -4.85 6.09
C TYR A 230 28.57 -4.41 7.31
N ILE A 231 27.35 -4.94 7.45
CA ILE A 231 26.45 -4.61 8.53
C ILE A 231 26.98 -5.22 9.82
N GLN A 232 27.38 -4.37 10.77
CA GLN A 232 27.98 -4.81 12.03
C GLN A 232 27.59 -3.97 13.24
N TYR A 233 26.82 -2.89 13.04
CA TYR A 233 26.39 -2.00 14.13
C TYR A 233 24.88 -1.82 14.12
N GLU A 234 24.29 -1.63 15.30
CA GLU A 234 22.93 -1.17 15.45
C GLU A 234 22.86 0.10 16.31
N GLN A 235 21.90 0.98 15.99
CA GLN A 235 21.66 2.21 16.73
C GLN A 235 20.91 1.91 18.02
N THR A 236 21.34 2.50 19.15
CA THR A 236 20.69 2.41 20.46
C THR A 236 20.40 3.83 20.98
N PRO A 237 19.53 3.97 22.01
CA PRO A 237 19.30 5.28 22.64
C PRO A 237 20.59 5.91 23.20
N GLU A 238 21.53 5.09 23.64
CA GLU A 238 22.80 5.50 24.24
C GLU A 238 23.92 5.72 23.20
N GLY A 239 23.65 5.46 21.90
CA GLY A 239 24.61 5.57 20.83
C GLY A 239 24.51 4.42 19.82
N TYR A 240 25.46 3.50 19.85
CA TYR A 240 25.42 2.28 19.02
C TYR A 240 26.20 1.14 19.67
N ARG A 241 25.87 -0.09 19.27
CA ARG A 241 26.61 -1.29 19.68
C ARG A 241 26.90 -2.20 18.49
N GLU A 242 27.83 -3.11 18.65
CA GLU A 242 28.09 -4.15 17.65
C GLU A 242 26.95 -5.19 17.66
N LEU A 243 26.55 -5.60 16.47
CA LEU A 243 25.60 -6.70 16.29
C LEU A 243 26.25 -8.05 16.63
N GLN A 244 25.47 -8.95 17.21
CA GLN A 244 25.91 -10.34 17.40
C GLN A 244 26.07 -11.07 16.06
N THR A 245 25.13 -10.85 15.13
CA THR A 245 25.20 -11.36 13.77
C THR A 245 25.79 -10.27 12.84
N ARG A 246 27.00 -10.52 12.32
CA ARG A 246 27.61 -9.63 11.33
C ARG A 246 27.24 -10.10 9.93
N VAL A 247 26.76 -9.19 9.09
CA VAL A 247 26.21 -9.54 7.78
C VAL A 247 27.02 -8.89 6.67
N ILE A 248 27.38 -9.67 5.65
CA ILE A 248 27.70 -9.12 4.33
C ILE A 248 26.37 -8.98 3.60
N ASP A 249 26.08 -7.79 3.13
CA ASP A 249 24.93 -7.47 2.28
C ASP A 249 25.44 -6.82 1.00
N MET A 250 25.37 -7.52 -0.12
CA MET A 250 25.72 -6.97 -1.42
C MET A 250 24.48 -6.84 -2.28
N GLY A 251 24.31 -5.69 -2.89
CA GLY A 251 23.29 -5.42 -3.87
C GLY A 251 23.86 -4.98 -5.23
N THR A 252 23.46 -5.68 -6.28
CA THR A 252 23.76 -5.32 -7.67
C THR A 252 22.46 -5.21 -8.45
N GLY A 253 22.14 -4.04 -9.03
CA GLY A 253 20.98 -3.89 -9.91
C GLY A 253 21.19 -4.63 -11.22
N ALA A 254 20.34 -5.62 -11.51
CA ALA A 254 20.41 -6.38 -12.75
C ALA A 254 20.29 -5.48 -13.98
N GLU A 255 19.38 -4.49 -13.92
CA GLU A 255 19.12 -3.50 -14.97
C GLU A 255 20.38 -2.66 -15.28
N ARG A 256 21.07 -2.17 -14.22
CA ARG A 256 22.31 -1.39 -14.37
C ARG A 256 23.42 -2.22 -14.98
N LEU A 257 23.59 -3.46 -14.52
CA LEU A 257 24.64 -4.35 -15.00
C LEU A 257 24.46 -4.70 -16.48
N VAL A 258 23.23 -5.00 -16.90
CA VAL A 258 22.91 -5.30 -18.29
C VAL A 258 23.07 -4.07 -19.18
N TRP A 259 22.62 -2.90 -18.73
CA TRP A 259 22.83 -1.63 -19.45
C TRP A 259 24.32 -1.33 -19.64
N PHE A 260 25.10 -1.43 -18.58
CA PHE A 260 26.55 -1.21 -18.64
C PHE A 260 27.23 -2.19 -19.62
N SER A 261 26.83 -3.47 -19.62
CA SER A 261 27.41 -4.50 -20.48
C SER A 261 27.08 -4.29 -21.97
N SER A 262 25.90 -3.77 -22.29
CA SER A 262 25.45 -3.54 -23.65
C SER A 262 26.04 -2.29 -24.29
N GLY A 263 26.32 -1.26 -23.47
CA GLY A 263 26.71 0.06 -23.93
C GLY A 263 25.61 0.83 -24.66
N GLU A 264 24.36 0.41 -24.56
CA GLU A 264 23.19 1.08 -25.15
C GLU A 264 22.97 2.47 -24.56
N ILE A 265 22.24 3.33 -25.27
CA ILE A 265 22.01 4.72 -24.86
C ILE A 265 21.22 4.76 -23.54
N MET A 266 20.16 3.97 -23.43
CA MET A 266 19.30 3.93 -22.24
C MET A 266 19.01 2.49 -21.83
N SER A 267 18.97 2.25 -20.51
CA SER A 267 18.73 0.93 -19.95
C SER A 267 17.37 0.33 -20.29
N TYR A 268 16.35 1.16 -20.42
CA TYR A 268 14.96 0.71 -20.65
C TYR A 268 14.81 -0.01 -21.99
N ASP A 269 15.57 0.39 -23.03
CA ASP A 269 15.55 -0.28 -24.34
C ASP A 269 16.15 -1.70 -24.25
N VAL A 270 17.06 -1.93 -23.31
CA VAL A 270 17.70 -3.25 -23.08
C VAL A 270 16.87 -4.14 -22.16
N VAL A 271 16.29 -3.52 -21.14
CA VAL A 271 15.53 -4.24 -20.08
C VAL A 271 14.13 -4.63 -20.55
N PHE A 272 13.50 -3.83 -21.43
CA PHE A 272 12.15 -4.02 -21.92
C PHE A 272 12.06 -4.09 -23.47
N PRO A 273 12.82 -4.93 -24.15
CA PRO A 273 12.97 -4.84 -25.62
C PRO A 273 11.64 -5.01 -26.38
N GLU A 274 10.80 -6.00 -26.01
CA GLU A 274 9.51 -6.19 -26.70
C GLU A 274 8.47 -5.12 -26.31
N VAL A 275 8.46 -4.67 -25.05
CA VAL A 275 7.60 -3.59 -24.58
C VAL A 275 7.96 -2.29 -25.29
N MET A 276 9.24 -1.92 -25.35
CA MET A 276 9.68 -0.70 -26.01
C MET A 276 9.41 -0.74 -27.53
N LYS A 277 9.61 -1.88 -28.17
CA LYS A 277 9.26 -2.10 -29.58
C LYS A 277 7.76 -1.85 -29.84
N TYR A 278 6.89 -2.32 -28.95
CA TYR A 278 5.45 -2.06 -29.03
C TYR A 278 5.16 -0.56 -28.83
N LEU A 279 5.71 0.08 -27.79
CA LEU A 279 5.48 1.47 -27.46
C LEU A 279 5.93 2.40 -28.60
N TYR A 280 7.11 2.21 -29.16
CA TYR A 280 7.58 2.98 -30.33
C TYR A 280 6.69 2.79 -31.55
N LYS A 281 6.22 1.56 -31.80
CA LYS A 281 5.30 1.28 -32.92
C LYS A 281 3.96 2.03 -32.76
N GLN A 282 3.37 2.02 -31.55
CA GLN A 282 2.07 2.64 -31.30
C GLN A 282 2.14 4.17 -31.33
N THR A 283 3.22 4.75 -30.82
CA THR A 283 3.36 6.21 -30.70
C THR A 283 4.03 6.85 -31.88
N LYS A 284 4.70 6.06 -32.73
CA LYS A 284 5.52 6.52 -33.87
C LYS A 284 6.65 7.50 -33.48
N ILE A 285 7.02 7.55 -32.18
CA ILE A 285 8.14 8.36 -31.70
C ILE A 285 9.44 7.85 -32.34
N LYS A 286 10.22 8.77 -32.88
CA LYS A 286 11.56 8.54 -33.39
C LYS A 286 12.57 9.29 -32.51
N LYS A 287 13.38 8.53 -31.78
CA LYS A 287 14.44 9.07 -30.92
C LYS A 287 15.58 9.62 -31.74
N ASN A 288 15.97 10.87 -31.53
CA ASN A 288 17.20 11.41 -32.06
C ASN A 288 18.40 10.84 -31.30
N LYS A 289 19.03 9.82 -31.87
CA LYS A 289 20.10 9.06 -31.21
C LYS A 289 21.28 9.93 -30.76
N GLU A 290 21.65 10.95 -31.54
CA GLU A 290 22.78 11.84 -31.20
C GLU A 290 22.47 12.72 -29.98
N VAL A 291 21.27 13.31 -29.93
CA VAL A 291 20.82 14.11 -28.78
C VAL A 291 20.70 13.23 -27.56
N TRP A 292 20.05 12.06 -27.69
CA TRP A 292 19.90 11.11 -26.61
C TRP A 292 21.24 10.57 -26.07
N LYS A 293 22.23 10.29 -26.93
CA LYS A 293 23.54 9.83 -26.50
C LYS A 293 24.27 10.89 -25.66
N LYS A 294 24.24 12.15 -26.09
CA LYS A 294 24.81 13.27 -25.34
C LYS A 294 24.06 13.52 -24.02
N PHE A 295 22.72 13.50 -24.05
CA PHE A 295 21.89 13.64 -22.86
C PHE A 295 22.15 12.52 -21.84
N ALA A 296 22.12 11.27 -22.28
CA ALA A 296 22.32 10.11 -21.43
C ALA A 296 23.68 10.11 -20.73
N GLN A 297 24.72 10.60 -21.38
CA GLN A 297 26.05 10.74 -20.77
C GLN A 297 26.00 11.58 -19.48
N TYR A 298 25.23 12.65 -19.47
CA TYR A 298 25.14 13.56 -18.33
C TYR A 298 23.86 13.39 -17.51
N SER A 299 23.01 12.43 -17.81
CA SER A 299 21.72 12.21 -17.15
C SER A 299 21.83 11.94 -15.65
N ALA A 300 23.00 11.49 -15.19
CA ALA A 300 23.30 11.33 -13.76
C ALA A 300 23.28 12.64 -12.93
N ILE A 301 23.29 13.81 -13.58
CA ILE A 301 23.10 15.12 -12.93
C ILE A 301 21.66 15.27 -12.42
N ILE A 302 20.71 14.57 -13.07
CA ILE A 302 19.32 14.60 -12.64
C ILE A 302 19.19 13.77 -11.36
N ASP A 303 18.83 14.46 -10.28
CA ASP A 303 18.49 13.86 -8.99
C ASP A 303 17.35 14.66 -8.35
N ALA A 304 16.13 14.17 -8.51
CA ALA A 304 14.92 14.86 -8.06
C ALA A 304 14.79 14.97 -6.52
N GLU A 305 15.53 14.15 -5.77
CA GLU A 305 15.57 14.26 -4.31
C GLU A 305 16.42 15.43 -3.83
N GLU A 306 17.53 15.71 -4.51
CA GLU A 306 18.50 16.71 -4.08
C GLU A 306 18.31 18.05 -4.81
N GLU A 307 17.97 18.03 -6.13
CA GLU A 307 17.88 19.24 -6.96
C GLU A 307 16.60 19.34 -7.78
N ASP A 308 16.28 20.56 -8.24
CA ASP A 308 15.21 20.80 -9.21
C ASP A 308 15.59 20.21 -10.58
N VAL A 309 14.77 19.29 -11.09
CA VAL A 309 14.93 18.67 -12.41
C VAL A 309 15.03 19.71 -13.53
N ASN A 310 14.34 20.86 -13.41
CA ASN A 310 14.46 21.95 -14.38
C ASN A 310 15.84 22.56 -14.42
N LYS A 311 16.49 22.70 -13.28
CA LYS A 311 17.87 23.20 -13.16
C LYS A 311 18.85 22.19 -13.79
N ALA A 312 18.68 20.90 -13.49
CA ALA A 312 19.47 19.84 -14.07
C ALA A 312 19.37 19.79 -15.60
N PHE A 313 18.16 19.96 -16.17
CA PHE A 313 17.97 20.04 -17.62
C PHE A 313 18.69 21.25 -18.25
N LYS A 314 18.66 22.43 -17.62
CA LYS A 314 19.41 23.61 -18.07
C LYS A 314 20.91 23.36 -18.05
N GLU A 315 21.44 22.74 -16.99
CA GLU A 315 22.86 22.38 -16.89
C GLU A 315 23.29 21.41 -17.98
N ILE A 316 22.51 20.34 -18.21
CA ILE A 316 22.79 19.37 -19.28
C ILE A 316 22.72 20.05 -20.64
N ALA A 317 21.69 20.85 -20.92
CA ALA A 317 21.53 21.58 -22.17
C ALA A 317 22.75 22.46 -22.47
N THR A 318 23.27 23.17 -21.48
CA THR A 318 24.49 23.97 -21.59
C THR A 318 25.70 23.11 -21.92
N LYS A 319 25.88 21.95 -21.21
CA LYS A 319 27.02 21.03 -21.45
C LYS A 319 27.03 20.44 -22.86
N ILE A 320 25.87 20.17 -23.44
CA ILE A 320 25.74 19.52 -24.75
C ILE A 320 25.50 20.50 -25.90
N GLY A 321 25.36 21.80 -25.59
CA GLY A 321 25.21 22.87 -26.58
C GLY A 321 23.87 22.87 -27.31
N ILE A 322 22.77 22.56 -26.62
CA ILE A 322 21.38 22.55 -27.14
C ILE A 322 20.53 23.47 -26.27
N ASP A 323 19.52 24.13 -26.85
CA ASP A 323 18.54 24.90 -26.08
C ASP A 323 17.75 24.01 -25.12
N ALA A 324 17.51 24.48 -23.91
CA ALA A 324 16.87 23.68 -22.87
C ALA A 324 15.41 23.31 -23.17
N VAL A 325 14.68 24.16 -23.91
CA VAL A 325 13.30 23.89 -24.33
C VAL A 325 13.30 22.84 -25.45
N GLU A 326 14.23 22.97 -26.40
CA GLU A 326 14.41 22.00 -27.48
C GLU A 326 14.82 20.63 -26.92
N LEU A 327 15.76 20.59 -25.97
CA LEU A 327 16.18 19.35 -25.30
C LEU A 327 14.99 18.67 -24.63
N ARG A 328 14.16 19.40 -23.91
CA ARG A 328 12.97 18.85 -23.25
C ARG A 328 11.97 18.28 -24.26
N ARG A 329 11.74 18.99 -25.36
CA ARG A 329 10.83 18.54 -26.41
C ARG A 329 11.28 17.22 -27.03
N GLU A 330 12.59 16.98 -27.13
CA GLU A 330 13.16 15.73 -27.63
C GLU A 330 13.12 14.60 -26.57
N ILE A 331 13.45 14.91 -25.30
CA ILE A 331 13.65 13.90 -24.26
C ILE A 331 12.33 13.43 -23.62
N LEU A 332 11.43 14.36 -23.21
CA LEU A 332 10.31 14.03 -22.34
C LEU A 332 9.29 13.05 -22.94
N PRO A 333 8.92 13.10 -24.24
CA PRO A 333 7.98 12.12 -24.79
C PRO A 333 8.52 10.68 -24.74
N THR A 334 9.81 10.47 -25.03
CA THR A 334 10.44 9.14 -24.94
C THR A 334 10.62 8.73 -23.47
N ALA A 335 10.97 9.66 -22.60
CA ALA A 335 11.06 9.39 -21.14
C ALA A 335 9.69 8.95 -20.56
N ALA A 336 8.58 9.51 -21.08
CA ALA A 336 7.24 9.06 -20.72
C ALA A 336 7.00 7.59 -21.11
N LEU A 337 7.47 7.13 -22.27
CA LEU A 337 7.37 5.72 -22.66
C LEU A 337 8.18 4.82 -21.72
N TYR A 338 9.38 5.22 -21.34
CA TYR A 338 10.20 4.51 -20.38
C TYR A 338 9.52 4.42 -19.00
N SER A 339 8.92 5.52 -18.54
CA SER A 339 8.15 5.53 -17.30
C SER A 339 6.95 4.58 -17.36
N ILE A 340 6.20 4.56 -18.47
CA ILE A 340 5.07 3.64 -18.67
C ILE A 340 5.55 2.18 -18.62
N ALA A 341 6.66 1.85 -19.29
CA ALA A 341 7.22 0.50 -19.27
C ALA A 341 7.64 0.05 -17.86
N ASP A 342 8.33 0.92 -17.11
CA ASP A 342 8.75 0.62 -15.75
C ASP A 342 7.56 0.49 -14.78
N HIS A 343 6.67 1.48 -14.77
CA HIS A 343 5.54 1.52 -13.82
C HIS A 343 4.57 0.36 -14.01
N THR A 344 4.35 -0.06 -15.28
CA THR A 344 3.49 -1.22 -15.55
C THR A 344 4.13 -2.53 -15.09
N ARG A 345 5.45 -2.70 -15.18
CA ARG A 345 6.15 -3.85 -14.59
C ARG A 345 6.06 -3.85 -13.07
N ALA A 346 6.30 -2.70 -12.44
CA ALA A 346 6.20 -2.55 -10.99
C ALA A 346 4.78 -2.89 -10.49
N LEU A 347 3.75 -2.39 -11.18
CA LEU A 347 2.35 -2.68 -10.88
C LEU A 347 2.03 -4.18 -11.03
N LEU A 348 2.48 -4.81 -12.12
CA LEU A 348 2.27 -6.24 -12.37
C LEU A 348 2.79 -7.09 -11.21
N VAL A 349 4.04 -6.88 -10.79
CA VAL A 349 4.64 -7.69 -9.71
C VAL A 349 3.97 -7.43 -8.37
N ALA A 350 3.67 -6.17 -8.03
CA ALA A 350 3.00 -5.84 -6.78
C ALA A 350 1.59 -6.44 -6.67
N VAL A 351 0.80 -6.38 -7.77
CA VAL A 351 -0.55 -6.97 -7.81
C VAL A 351 -0.48 -8.49 -7.74
N HIS A 352 0.46 -9.12 -8.43
CA HIS A 352 0.70 -10.56 -8.34
C HIS A 352 1.02 -10.99 -6.91
N ASP A 353 1.86 -10.23 -6.20
CA ASP A 353 2.25 -10.51 -4.81
C ASP A 353 1.20 -10.07 -3.78
N GLY A 354 0.07 -9.52 -4.23
CA GLY A 354 -1.16 -9.35 -3.44
C GLY A 354 -1.41 -7.96 -2.87
N GLU A 355 -0.77 -6.90 -3.40
CA GLU A 355 -1.14 -5.52 -3.09
C GLU A 355 -2.00 -4.93 -4.22
N LEU A 356 -2.99 -4.11 -3.85
CA LEU A 356 -3.91 -3.48 -4.78
C LEU A 356 -3.85 -1.95 -4.66
N PRO A 357 -4.04 -1.20 -5.77
CA PRO A 357 -4.19 0.25 -5.70
C PRO A 357 -5.27 0.66 -4.71
N SER A 358 -4.91 1.57 -3.79
CA SER A 358 -5.81 2.05 -2.73
C SER A 358 -5.47 3.50 -2.34
N ASN A 359 -6.16 4.05 -1.33
CA ASN A 359 -5.88 5.40 -0.82
C ASN A 359 -4.88 5.41 0.36
N VAL A 360 -4.36 4.27 0.77
CA VAL A 360 -3.51 4.15 1.97
C VAL A 360 -2.37 3.16 1.76
N GLY A 361 -1.29 3.35 2.53
CA GLY A 361 -0.14 2.45 2.55
C GLY A 361 0.49 2.21 1.18
N GLY A 362 0.99 1.01 0.94
CA GLY A 362 1.61 0.63 -0.33
C GLY A 362 0.68 0.74 -1.53
N GLY A 363 -0.61 0.44 -1.37
CA GLY A 363 -1.60 0.56 -2.44
C GLY A 363 -1.77 1.98 -2.99
N TYR A 364 -1.49 2.99 -2.16
CA TYR A 364 -1.48 4.38 -2.59
C TYR A 364 -0.37 4.65 -3.62
N ASN A 365 0.82 4.12 -3.41
CA ASN A 365 1.94 4.25 -4.33
C ASN A 365 1.65 3.54 -5.66
N LEU A 366 1.01 2.37 -5.62
CA LEU A 366 0.57 1.67 -6.83
C LEU A 366 -0.46 2.49 -7.63
N ARG A 367 -1.40 3.14 -6.94
CA ARG A 367 -2.37 4.06 -7.60
C ARG A 367 -1.65 5.23 -8.27
N ASN A 368 -0.63 5.78 -7.62
CA ASN A 368 0.14 6.90 -8.16
C ASN A 368 0.79 6.55 -9.49
N ILE A 369 1.55 5.45 -9.54
CA ILE A 369 2.23 5.07 -10.78
C ILE A 369 1.24 4.73 -11.90
N LEU A 370 0.10 4.12 -11.57
CA LEU A 370 -0.92 3.82 -12.59
C LEU A 370 -1.60 5.09 -13.12
N ARG A 371 -1.96 6.03 -12.24
CA ARG A 371 -2.51 7.33 -12.65
C ARG A 371 -1.50 8.15 -13.44
N ARG A 372 -0.21 8.08 -13.07
CA ARG A 372 0.87 8.70 -13.85
C ARG A 372 0.94 8.11 -15.27
N CYS A 373 0.79 6.79 -15.43
CA CYS A 373 0.69 6.19 -16.77
C CYS A 373 -0.47 6.76 -17.59
N PHE A 374 -1.68 6.85 -17.00
CA PHE A 374 -2.83 7.44 -17.68
C PHE A 374 -2.57 8.91 -18.06
N SER A 375 -2.05 9.70 -17.12
CA SER A 375 -1.76 11.12 -17.36
C SER A 375 -0.70 11.32 -18.46
N LEU A 376 0.34 10.49 -18.52
CA LEU A 376 1.36 10.55 -19.58
C LEU A 376 0.77 10.15 -20.95
N ILE A 377 -0.08 9.12 -20.98
CA ILE A 377 -0.79 8.71 -22.20
C ILE A 377 -1.66 9.85 -22.72
N ASP A 378 -2.42 10.48 -21.85
CA ASP A 378 -3.31 11.59 -22.21
C ASP A 378 -2.52 12.85 -22.60
N MET A 379 -1.47 13.22 -21.86
CA MET A 379 -0.63 14.39 -22.11
C MET A 379 0.00 14.38 -23.50
N TYR A 380 0.50 13.23 -23.91
CA TYR A 380 1.16 13.07 -25.22
C TYR A 380 0.25 12.47 -26.28
N GLN A 381 -1.05 12.24 -25.97
CA GLN A 381 -2.04 11.64 -26.87
C GLN A 381 -1.56 10.31 -27.46
N PHE A 382 -0.94 9.49 -26.63
CA PHE A 382 -0.43 8.18 -27.04
C PHE A 382 -1.56 7.17 -27.24
N ASN A 383 -1.51 6.42 -28.34
CA ASN A 383 -2.42 5.30 -28.57
C ASN A 383 -1.82 4.00 -27.97
N ILE A 384 -1.82 3.88 -26.64
CA ILE A 384 -1.23 2.76 -25.90
C ILE A 384 -2.33 2.00 -25.15
N ASP A 385 -2.39 0.69 -25.36
CA ASP A 385 -3.17 -0.22 -24.51
C ASP A 385 -2.27 -0.78 -23.39
N LEU A 386 -2.53 -0.37 -22.14
CA LEU A 386 -1.76 -0.85 -20.98
C LEU A 386 -1.93 -2.35 -20.74
N ASN A 387 -3.05 -2.94 -21.15
CA ASN A 387 -3.24 -4.39 -21.02
C ASN A 387 -2.27 -5.15 -21.92
N GLU A 388 -2.01 -4.64 -23.13
CA GLU A 388 -1.02 -5.24 -24.01
C GLU A 388 0.41 -5.09 -23.47
N VAL A 389 0.73 -3.93 -22.87
CA VAL A 389 2.01 -3.71 -22.19
C VAL A 389 2.22 -4.75 -21.07
N ILE A 390 1.18 -5.00 -20.26
CA ILE A 390 1.21 -6.02 -19.20
C ILE A 390 1.44 -7.42 -19.77
N ARG A 391 0.74 -7.80 -20.87
CA ARG A 391 0.96 -9.13 -21.53
C ARG A 391 2.39 -9.28 -22.02
N LEU A 392 2.96 -8.22 -22.58
CA LEU A 392 4.36 -8.25 -23.01
C LEU A 392 5.31 -8.40 -21.81
N HIS A 393 5.07 -7.71 -20.70
CA HIS A 393 5.85 -7.92 -19.47
C HIS A 393 5.73 -9.36 -18.96
N ILE A 394 4.54 -9.95 -18.92
CA ILE A 394 4.34 -11.34 -18.51
C ILE A 394 5.18 -12.28 -19.41
N LYS A 395 5.15 -12.05 -20.71
CA LYS A 395 5.90 -12.86 -21.70
C LYS A 395 7.42 -12.74 -21.51
N GLU A 396 7.94 -11.54 -21.28
CA GLU A 396 9.37 -11.30 -21.10
C GLU A 396 9.84 -11.71 -19.71
N PHE A 397 9.20 -11.20 -18.68
CA PHE A 397 9.59 -11.33 -17.30
C PHE A 397 9.20 -12.68 -16.69
N GLY A 398 8.16 -13.33 -17.20
CA GLY A 398 7.81 -14.71 -16.86
C GLY A 398 8.87 -15.75 -17.23
N ARG A 399 9.86 -15.39 -18.08
CA ARG A 399 11.06 -16.22 -18.30
C ARG A 399 11.98 -16.21 -17.08
N TRP A 400 11.95 -15.15 -16.31
CA TRP A 400 12.69 -15.00 -15.04
C TRP A 400 11.85 -15.51 -13.86
N TYR A 401 10.67 -14.96 -13.64
CA TYR A 401 9.74 -15.34 -12.58
C TYR A 401 8.59 -16.18 -13.14
N LYS A 402 8.74 -17.49 -13.06
CA LYS A 402 7.79 -18.48 -13.62
C LYS A 402 6.43 -18.51 -12.93
N ASP A 403 6.32 -17.88 -11.77
CA ASP A 403 5.08 -17.71 -11.02
C ASP A 403 4.20 -16.61 -11.58
N LEU A 404 4.77 -15.62 -12.29
CA LEU A 404 4.01 -14.59 -12.99
C LEU A 404 3.21 -15.19 -14.14
N LYS A 405 1.89 -15.12 -14.03
CA LYS A 405 0.94 -15.62 -15.02
C LYS A 405 -0.03 -14.52 -15.40
N GLU A 406 -0.69 -14.70 -16.54
CA GLU A 406 -1.80 -13.85 -16.92
C GLU A 406 -2.97 -14.08 -15.95
N GLU A 407 -3.18 -13.13 -15.05
CA GLU A 407 -4.28 -13.14 -14.10
C GLU A 407 -5.24 -12.01 -14.47
N THR A 408 -6.55 -12.30 -14.47
CA THR A 408 -7.59 -11.33 -14.81
C THR A 408 -7.58 -10.11 -13.89
N VAL A 409 -7.13 -10.28 -12.65
CA VAL A 409 -7.09 -9.26 -11.61
C VAL A 409 -6.39 -7.97 -12.03
N ILE A 410 -5.23 -8.08 -12.70
CA ILE A 410 -4.47 -6.89 -13.11
C ILE A 410 -5.23 -6.07 -14.16
N PHE A 411 -5.92 -6.74 -15.09
CA PHE A 411 -6.71 -6.08 -16.13
C PHE A 411 -7.96 -5.41 -15.56
N ASP A 412 -8.63 -6.06 -14.61
CA ASP A 412 -9.77 -5.49 -13.88
C ASP A 412 -9.35 -4.26 -13.06
N VAL A 413 -8.19 -4.33 -12.39
CA VAL A 413 -7.61 -3.20 -11.65
C VAL A 413 -7.34 -2.01 -12.57
N ILE A 414 -6.69 -2.24 -13.72
CA ILE A 414 -6.42 -1.18 -14.70
C ILE A 414 -7.72 -0.55 -15.20
N LYS A 415 -8.72 -1.37 -15.54
CA LYS A 415 -10.03 -0.90 -16.01
C LYS A 415 -10.72 -0.02 -14.97
N ILE A 416 -10.86 -0.48 -13.74
CA ILE A 416 -11.55 0.24 -12.66
C ILE A 416 -10.81 1.53 -12.29
N GLU A 417 -9.47 1.50 -12.20
CA GLU A 417 -8.70 2.71 -11.90
C GLU A 417 -8.73 3.71 -13.06
N LYS A 418 -8.86 3.26 -14.32
CA LYS A 418 -9.07 4.15 -15.48
C LYS A 418 -10.43 4.84 -15.42
N GLU A 419 -11.50 4.11 -15.08
CA GLU A 419 -12.84 4.69 -14.88
C GLU A 419 -12.81 5.77 -13.79
N ARG A 420 -12.21 5.49 -12.64
CA ARG A 420 -12.02 6.45 -11.53
C ARG A 420 -11.17 7.65 -11.93
N TYR A 421 -10.11 7.43 -12.71
CA TYR A 421 -9.27 8.50 -13.22
C TYR A 421 -10.07 9.45 -14.11
N LEU A 422 -10.85 8.93 -15.06
CA LEU A 422 -11.70 9.72 -15.95
C LEU A 422 -12.76 10.54 -15.19
N GLU A 423 -13.39 9.95 -14.17
CA GLU A 423 -14.29 10.68 -13.27
C GLU A 423 -13.57 11.84 -12.55
N THR A 424 -12.34 11.58 -12.09
CA THR A 424 -11.50 12.61 -11.46
C THR A 424 -11.19 13.74 -12.44
N VAL A 425 -10.75 13.43 -13.65
CA VAL A 425 -10.43 14.42 -14.70
C VAL A 425 -11.62 15.35 -14.97
N SER A 426 -12.84 14.79 -15.11
CA SER A 426 -14.04 15.57 -15.37
C SER A 426 -14.38 16.59 -14.27
N LYS A 427 -14.15 16.23 -13.00
CA LYS A 427 -14.38 17.11 -11.83
C LYS A 427 -13.26 18.12 -11.62
N THR A 428 -12.05 17.76 -12.01
CA THR A 428 -10.82 18.48 -11.72
C THR A 428 -10.68 19.76 -12.53
N LYS A 429 -11.19 19.77 -13.76
CA LYS A 429 -11.07 20.95 -14.65
C LYS A 429 -11.58 22.23 -14.00
N GLN A 430 -12.74 22.17 -13.34
CA GLN A 430 -13.32 23.32 -12.64
C GLN A 430 -12.49 23.80 -11.46
N ILE A 431 -11.87 22.86 -10.71
CA ILE A 431 -11.02 23.15 -9.55
C ILE A 431 -9.73 23.87 -10.02
N ILE A 432 -9.07 23.31 -11.03
CA ILE A 432 -7.83 23.88 -11.57
C ILE A 432 -8.07 25.25 -12.19
N GLU A 433 -9.15 25.44 -12.96
CA GLU A 433 -9.50 26.74 -13.55
C GLU A 433 -9.68 27.82 -12.47
N LYS A 434 -10.34 27.47 -11.37
CA LYS A 434 -10.54 28.40 -10.25
C LYS A 434 -9.24 28.76 -9.52
N MET A 435 -8.32 27.80 -9.33
CA MET A 435 -7.05 27.99 -8.60
C MET A 435 -5.92 28.54 -9.48
N ALA A 436 -6.01 28.41 -10.79
CA ALA A 436 -4.96 28.89 -11.69
C ALA A 436 -4.74 30.40 -11.63
N SER A 437 -5.80 31.16 -11.32
CA SER A 437 -5.75 32.62 -11.20
C SER A 437 -5.07 33.10 -9.93
N SER A 438 -4.92 32.24 -8.89
CA SER A 438 -4.32 32.62 -7.60
C SER A 438 -2.81 32.33 -7.49
N GLY A 439 -2.21 31.64 -8.47
CA GLY A 439 -0.79 31.23 -8.43
C GLY A 439 -0.47 30.10 -7.43
N GLU A 440 -1.47 29.56 -6.74
CA GLU A 440 -1.30 28.54 -5.70
C GLU A 440 -0.85 27.18 -6.23
N LEU A 441 -1.07 26.90 -7.52
CA LEU A 441 -0.74 25.62 -8.16
C LEU A 441 0.76 25.35 -8.30
N SER A 442 1.62 26.34 -8.12
CA SER A 442 3.09 26.16 -8.12
C SER A 442 3.62 25.66 -6.77
N ASN A 443 2.81 25.70 -5.71
CA ASN A 443 3.20 25.26 -4.38
C ASN A 443 3.03 23.74 -4.22
N VAL A 444 4.09 23.04 -3.83
CA VAL A 444 4.07 21.58 -3.64
C VAL A 444 3.07 21.11 -2.59
N GLU A 445 2.85 21.89 -1.52
CA GLU A 445 1.89 21.55 -0.47
C GLU A 445 0.45 21.66 -0.96
N THR A 446 0.16 22.63 -1.82
CA THR A 446 -1.12 22.76 -2.52
C THR A 446 -1.33 21.57 -3.46
N LEU A 447 -0.29 21.17 -4.21
CA LEU A 447 -0.35 19.99 -5.07
C LEU A 447 -0.60 18.70 -4.28
N LEU A 448 0.04 18.54 -3.13
CA LEU A 448 -0.19 17.39 -2.24
C LEU A 448 -1.64 17.36 -1.73
N LYS A 449 -2.19 18.49 -1.30
CA LYS A 449 -3.60 18.59 -0.87
C LYS A 449 -4.58 18.26 -2.01
N LEU A 450 -4.34 18.79 -3.20
CA LEU A 450 -5.15 18.49 -4.39
C LEU A 450 -5.12 17.02 -4.76
N TYR A 451 -3.94 16.41 -4.65
CA TYR A 451 -3.80 15.00 -4.88
C TYR A 451 -4.53 14.16 -3.81
N GLU A 452 -4.31 14.45 -2.53
CA GLU A 452 -4.95 13.71 -1.42
C GLU A 452 -6.47 13.82 -1.43
N SER A 453 -7.00 15.02 -1.66
CA SER A 453 -8.45 15.29 -1.61
C SER A 453 -9.18 14.91 -2.90
N ASN A 454 -8.55 15.09 -4.05
CA ASN A 454 -9.19 15.01 -5.35
C ASN A 454 -8.51 14.02 -6.31
N GLY A 455 -7.34 13.49 -5.98
CA GLY A 455 -6.55 12.60 -6.83
C GLY A 455 -5.93 13.28 -8.06
N ILE A 456 -5.69 14.60 -7.98
CA ILE A 456 -5.16 15.41 -9.08
C ILE A 456 -3.64 15.30 -9.11
N THR A 457 -3.09 14.71 -10.17
CA THR A 457 -1.64 14.55 -10.36
C THR A 457 -1.01 15.80 -10.98
N PRO A 458 0.31 16.04 -10.80
CA PRO A 458 1.04 17.10 -11.49
C PRO A 458 0.91 17.04 -13.02
N GLU A 459 0.95 15.83 -13.60
CA GLU A 459 0.80 15.63 -15.04
C GLU A 459 -0.58 16.08 -15.55
N LEU A 460 -1.65 15.82 -14.77
CA LEU A 460 -3.00 16.28 -15.12
C LEU A 460 -3.11 17.81 -15.07
N ILE A 461 -2.47 18.45 -14.09
CA ILE A 461 -2.41 19.93 -14.02
C ILE A 461 -1.66 20.46 -15.26
N LYS A 462 -0.51 19.88 -15.57
CA LYS A 462 0.31 20.27 -16.72
C LYS A 462 -0.41 20.08 -18.06
N GLN A 463 -1.22 19.04 -18.18
CA GLN A 463 -2.08 18.79 -19.33
C GLN A 463 -3.14 19.89 -19.52
N LEU A 464 -3.78 20.30 -18.42
CA LEU A 464 -4.85 21.32 -18.45
C LEU A 464 -4.31 22.75 -18.52
N ARG A 465 -3.12 22.99 -17.93
CA ARG A 465 -2.47 24.31 -17.81
C ARG A 465 -0.96 24.16 -18.03
N PRO A 466 -0.53 24.03 -19.30
CA PRO A 466 0.88 23.79 -19.66
C PRO A 466 1.85 24.90 -19.20
N GLU A 467 1.34 26.12 -19.00
CA GLU A 467 2.11 27.30 -18.60
C GLU A 467 2.52 27.29 -17.12
N ILE A 468 1.86 26.49 -16.27
CA ILE A 468 2.16 26.46 -14.82
C ILE A 468 3.45 25.68 -14.58
N GLU A 469 4.43 26.30 -13.92
CA GLU A 469 5.61 25.60 -13.43
C GLU A 469 5.27 24.85 -12.14
N LEU A 470 5.46 23.51 -12.15
CA LEU A 470 5.17 22.64 -11.02
C LEU A 470 6.46 22.20 -10.35
N SER A 471 6.40 21.99 -9.03
CA SER A 471 7.52 21.46 -8.26
C SER A 471 7.88 20.02 -8.66
N SER A 472 9.14 19.76 -8.94
CA SER A 472 9.67 18.42 -9.22
C SER A 472 9.79 17.53 -7.97
N LYS A 473 9.54 18.07 -6.76
CA LYS A 473 9.64 17.32 -5.49
C LYS A 473 8.30 16.74 -5.01
N PHE A 474 7.30 16.68 -5.89
CA PHE A 474 5.96 16.24 -5.50
C PHE A 474 5.94 14.80 -4.99
N TYR A 475 6.44 13.84 -5.79
CA TYR A 475 6.35 12.42 -5.45
C TYR A 475 7.26 12.03 -4.29
N SER A 476 8.45 12.61 -4.17
CA SER A 476 9.33 12.37 -3.04
C SER A 476 8.74 12.86 -1.71
N LYS A 477 8.14 14.06 -1.69
CA LYS A 477 7.43 14.56 -0.49
C LYS A 477 6.18 13.75 -0.16
N LEU A 478 5.50 13.24 -1.17
CA LEU A 478 4.32 12.41 -1.00
C LEU A 478 4.66 11.09 -0.30
N GLU A 479 5.77 10.47 -0.63
CA GLU A 479 6.29 9.25 0.01
C GLU A 479 6.63 9.51 1.49
N ASP A 480 7.33 10.60 1.78
CA ASP A 480 7.70 10.97 3.15
C ASP A 480 6.49 11.15 4.08
N LEU A 481 5.39 11.72 3.56
CA LEU A 481 4.14 11.91 4.33
C LEU A 481 3.42 10.60 4.66
N LYS A 482 3.62 9.55 3.87
CA LYS A 482 2.89 8.28 3.98
C LYS A 482 3.66 7.14 4.65
N ARG A 483 4.91 7.38 5.07
CA ARG A 483 5.66 6.39 5.86
C ARG A 483 4.93 6.10 7.17
N PRO A 484 4.76 4.82 7.55
CA PRO A 484 4.10 4.47 8.79
C PRO A 484 4.83 5.09 9.99
N ALA A 485 4.14 5.92 10.77
CA ALA A 485 4.67 6.36 12.06
C ALA A 485 4.76 5.15 12.99
N GLN A 486 5.89 4.93 13.62
CA GLN A 486 6.00 3.95 14.70
C GLN A 486 5.09 4.39 15.85
N LYS A 487 3.99 3.67 16.03
CA LYS A 487 3.08 3.93 17.15
C LYS A 487 3.73 3.42 18.43
N HIS A 488 4.12 4.33 19.30
CA HIS A 488 4.31 4.06 20.71
C HIS A 488 2.95 4.24 21.40
N GLU A 489 2.20 3.16 21.60
CA GLU A 489 1.04 3.19 22.49
C GLU A 489 1.56 3.16 23.94
N GLY A 490 1.11 4.11 24.76
CA GLY A 490 1.38 4.13 26.20
C GLY A 490 0.69 2.94 26.84
N GLY A 491 1.45 1.97 27.29
CA GLY A 491 1.00 0.77 27.96
C GLY A 491 1.38 0.73 29.44
N ILE A 492 0.91 -0.31 30.15
CA ILE A 492 1.31 -0.60 31.52
C ILE A 492 2.80 -0.97 31.53
N ASN A 493 3.59 -0.40 32.43
CA ASN A 493 5.01 -0.73 32.51
C ASN A 493 5.20 -2.18 33.01
N VAL A 494 5.60 -3.06 32.13
CA VAL A 494 5.89 -4.48 32.40
C VAL A 494 7.40 -4.80 32.39
N SER A 495 8.25 -3.77 32.37
CA SER A 495 9.70 -3.93 32.36
C SER A 495 10.19 -4.74 33.56
N GLY A 496 11.06 -5.73 33.32
CA GLY A 496 11.59 -6.60 34.37
C GLY A 496 10.69 -7.75 34.84
N ILE A 497 9.45 -7.85 34.30
CA ILE A 497 8.55 -8.98 34.60
C ILE A 497 8.85 -10.14 33.64
N GLN A 498 8.89 -11.35 34.18
CA GLN A 498 9.07 -12.57 33.39
C GLN A 498 7.90 -12.76 32.41
N LYS A 499 8.21 -13.14 31.14
CA LYS A 499 7.21 -13.45 30.11
C LYS A 499 6.32 -14.62 30.54
N THR A 500 5.02 -14.49 30.33
CA THR A 500 4.01 -15.51 30.67
C THR A 500 4.07 -16.69 29.69
N ILE A 501 4.03 -17.91 30.15
CA ILE A 501 3.90 -19.12 29.31
C ILE A 501 2.45 -19.22 28.84
N LEU A 502 2.26 -19.28 27.49
CA LEU A 502 0.94 -19.32 26.85
C LEU A 502 0.46 -20.75 26.63
N GLY A 503 -0.08 -21.38 27.68
CA GLY A 503 -0.49 -22.80 27.69
C GLY A 503 -1.62 -23.13 26.69
N PHE A 504 -2.48 -22.17 26.33
CA PHE A 504 -3.55 -22.36 25.34
C PHE A 504 -3.04 -22.68 23.92
N ARG A 505 -1.75 -22.42 23.64
CA ARG A 505 -1.15 -22.77 22.34
C ARG A 505 -0.95 -24.27 22.17
N GLU A 506 -0.74 -25.00 23.26
CA GLU A 506 -0.53 -26.43 23.30
C GLU A 506 -1.83 -27.16 23.63
N GLU A 507 -2.53 -26.72 24.68
CA GLU A 507 -3.74 -27.34 25.22
C GLU A 507 -4.91 -26.32 25.18
N SER A 508 -5.45 -26.04 24.00
CA SER A 508 -6.51 -25.02 23.83
C SER A 508 -7.83 -25.36 24.54
N ASN A 509 -8.06 -26.64 24.86
CA ASN A 509 -9.27 -27.16 25.50
C ASN A 509 -9.19 -27.18 27.02
N LYS A 510 -8.09 -26.77 27.64
CA LYS A 510 -7.94 -26.77 29.11
C LYS A 510 -8.66 -25.58 29.72
N MET A 511 -9.75 -25.85 30.41
CA MET A 511 -10.64 -24.82 30.97
C MET A 511 -10.41 -24.54 32.45
N SER A 512 -9.65 -25.39 33.15
CA SER A 512 -9.29 -25.18 34.56
C SER A 512 -7.83 -25.51 34.78
N PHE A 513 -7.11 -24.68 35.54
CA PHE A 513 -5.69 -24.85 35.76
C PHE A 513 -5.25 -24.16 37.06
N LYS A 514 -4.06 -24.48 37.56
CA LYS A 514 -3.36 -23.76 38.62
C LYS A 514 -2.16 -23.06 38.06
N ALA A 515 -1.85 -21.87 38.57
CA ALA A 515 -0.70 -21.06 38.17
C ALA A 515 -0.16 -20.26 39.35
N LYS A 516 1.09 -19.80 39.27
CA LYS A 516 1.73 -18.97 40.29
C LYS A 516 1.66 -17.50 39.93
N VAL A 517 1.38 -16.68 40.92
CA VAL A 517 1.43 -15.21 40.79
C VAL A 517 2.90 -14.79 40.75
N ILE A 518 3.28 -14.11 39.66
CA ILE A 518 4.65 -13.59 39.46
C ILE A 518 4.73 -12.07 39.58
N ALA A 519 3.62 -11.36 39.37
CA ALA A 519 3.53 -9.93 39.62
C ALA A 519 2.06 -9.50 39.78
N GLN A 520 1.85 -8.36 40.44
CA GLN A 520 0.56 -7.67 40.51
C GLN A 520 0.79 -6.18 40.31
N ILE A 521 0.06 -5.57 39.38
CA ILE A 521 0.10 -4.15 39.08
C ILE A 521 -1.33 -3.64 39.20
N GLU A 522 -1.63 -2.93 40.26
CA GLU A 522 -3.00 -2.48 40.58
C GLU A 522 -4.00 -3.67 40.56
N ASN A 523 -4.98 -3.62 39.63
CA ASN A 523 -5.98 -4.69 39.43
C ASN A 523 -5.55 -5.77 38.44
N PHE A 524 -4.33 -5.66 37.86
CA PHE A 524 -3.81 -6.62 36.91
C PHE A 524 -2.92 -7.66 37.63
N LEU A 525 -3.27 -8.92 37.48
CA LEU A 525 -2.50 -10.05 37.96
C LEU A 525 -1.69 -10.66 36.81
N VAL A 526 -0.42 -10.96 37.07
CA VAL A 526 0.46 -11.65 36.12
C VAL A 526 0.78 -13.03 36.67
N LEU A 527 0.57 -14.06 35.85
CA LEU A 527 0.81 -15.46 36.17
C LEU A 527 2.04 -15.98 35.41
N ASP A 528 2.74 -16.96 35.98
CA ASP A 528 3.85 -17.68 35.34
C ASP A 528 3.41 -18.40 34.06
N LYS A 529 2.21 -18.99 34.08
CA LYS A 529 1.57 -19.68 32.96
C LYS A 529 0.09 -19.34 32.92
N THR A 530 -0.46 -19.15 31.72
CA THR A 530 -1.91 -18.95 31.56
C THR A 530 -2.48 -19.75 30.40
N TYR A 531 -3.74 -20.21 30.57
CA TYR A 531 -4.58 -20.77 29.51
C TYR A 531 -5.68 -19.79 29.08
N PHE A 532 -5.83 -18.64 29.78
CA PHE A 532 -6.68 -17.55 29.29
C PHE A 532 -6.10 -16.97 28.02
N TYR A 533 -6.92 -16.83 26.98
CA TYR A 533 -6.54 -16.17 25.75
C TYR A 533 -6.59 -14.65 25.92
N PRO A 534 -5.50 -13.93 25.74
CA PRO A 534 -5.49 -12.48 25.79
C PRO A 534 -6.03 -11.89 24.48
N LYS A 535 -6.48 -10.63 24.49
CA LYS A 535 -6.86 -9.93 23.25
C LYS A 535 -5.68 -9.81 22.31
N MET A 536 -5.69 -10.59 21.23
CA MET A 536 -4.64 -10.58 20.20
C MET A 536 -5.13 -11.18 18.87
N GLY A 537 -4.49 -10.85 17.77
CA GLY A 537 -4.84 -11.39 16.43
C GLY A 537 -6.30 -11.14 16.02
N GLY A 538 -6.91 -10.08 16.54
CA GLY A 538 -8.32 -9.74 16.32
C GLY A 538 -9.34 -10.66 17.03
N GLN A 539 -8.90 -11.62 17.84
CA GLN A 539 -9.80 -12.40 18.70
C GLN A 539 -9.94 -11.70 20.05
N ASP A 540 -11.16 -11.59 20.55
CA ASP A 540 -11.45 -11.11 21.91
C ASP A 540 -10.89 -12.06 22.97
N TRP A 541 -10.69 -11.51 24.17
CA TRP A 541 -10.15 -12.24 25.32
C TRP A 541 -11.18 -13.17 25.96
N ASP A 542 -10.65 -14.16 26.66
CA ASP A 542 -11.48 -14.99 27.54
C ASP A 542 -11.94 -14.24 28.77
N LEU A 543 -13.09 -14.66 29.25
CA LEU A 543 -13.56 -14.38 30.60
C LEU A 543 -13.49 -15.65 31.46
N GLY A 544 -13.69 -15.49 32.74
CA GLY A 544 -13.65 -16.55 33.77
C GLY A 544 -13.31 -15.97 35.11
N LYS A 545 -12.70 -16.76 35.99
CA LYS A 545 -12.33 -16.32 37.32
C LYS A 545 -10.95 -16.83 37.73
N ILE A 546 -10.29 -16.05 38.57
CA ILE A 546 -9.07 -16.44 39.32
C ILE A 546 -9.47 -16.47 40.77
N GLU A 547 -9.33 -17.66 41.43
CA GLU A 547 -10.03 -17.98 42.63
C GLU A 547 -11.55 -17.72 42.46
N ASP A 548 -12.14 -16.88 43.27
CA ASP A 548 -13.56 -16.51 43.18
C ASP A 548 -13.77 -15.15 42.51
N ILE A 549 -12.70 -14.53 41.93
CA ILE A 549 -12.79 -13.19 41.36
C ILE A 549 -12.97 -13.26 39.86
N PRO A 550 -14.06 -12.75 39.29
CA PRO A 550 -14.26 -12.67 37.84
C PRO A 550 -13.21 -11.77 37.18
N LEU A 551 -12.83 -12.10 35.94
CA LEU A 551 -11.99 -11.29 35.09
C LEU A 551 -12.84 -10.28 34.28
N LYS A 552 -12.32 -9.06 34.11
CA LYS A 552 -12.87 -8.05 33.18
C LYS A 552 -12.23 -8.15 31.81
N SER A 553 -10.91 -8.30 31.78
CA SER A 553 -10.15 -8.39 30.54
C SER A 553 -8.89 -9.24 30.73
N VAL A 554 -8.36 -9.73 29.59
CA VAL A 554 -7.04 -10.34 29.52
C VAL A 554 -6.31 -9.71 28.35
N GLN A 555 -5.15 -9.10 28.61
CA GLN A 555 -4.36 -8.34 27.65
C GLN A 555 -2.94 -8.89 27.60
N MET A 556 -2.22 -8.65 26.53
CA MET A 556 -0.80 -9.01 26.41
C MET A 556 0.03 -7.80 26.03
N GLN A 557 1.11 -7.57 26.76
CA GLN A 557 2.10 -6.54 26.47
C GLN A 557 3.51 -7.11 26.65
N ASP A 558 4.36 -6.96 25.65
CA ASP A 558 5.76 -7.44 25.64
C ASP A 558 5.96 -8.91 26.05
N GLY A 559 4.94 -9.75 25.79
CA GLY A 559 4.92 -11.18 26.15
C GLY A 559 4.49 -11.47 27.58
N VAL A 560 4.09 -10.46 28.36
CA VAL A 560 3.48 -10.57 29.67
C VAL A 560 1.97 -10.52 29.55
N VAL A 561 1.25 -11.47 30.11
CA VAL A 561 -0.23 -11.50 30.13
C VAL A 561 -0.77 -10.87 31.40
N LEU A 562 -1.57 -9.82 31.20
CA LEU A 562 -2.22 -9.03 32.24
C LEU A 562 -3.67 -9.48 32.42
N HIS A 563 -4.02 -10.05 33.57
CA HIS A 563 -5.38 -10.47 33.90
C HIS A 563 -6.05 -9.42 34.77
N GLU A 564 -7.01 -8.67 34.21
CA GLU A 564 -7.74 -7.58 34.91
C GLU A 564 -8.82 -8.20 35.79
N LEU A 565 -8.67 -8.05 37.09
CA LEU A 565 -9.64 -8.50 38.10
C LEU A 565 -10.83 -7.54 38.22
N SER A 566 -12.04 -8.05 38.39
CA SER A 566 -13.24 -7.24 38.56
C SER A 566 -13.30 -6.52 39.92
N LYS A 567 -12.56 -7.04 40.92
CA LYS A 567 -12.41 -6.48 42.24
C LYS A 567 -10.95 -6.47 42.64
N SER A 568 -10.50 -5.43 43.31
CA SER A 568 -9.16 -5.38 43.85
C SER A 568 -9.01 -6.41 45.02
N LYS A 569 -8.04 -7.29 44.88
CA LYS A 569 -7.60 -8.24 45.90
C LYS A 569 -6.08 -8.33 45.80
N LYS A 570 -5.41 -8.30 46.92
CA LYS A 570 -3.95 -8.48 46.99
C LYS A 570 -3.61 -9.95 47.04
N PHE A 571 -2.64 -10.36 46.20
CA PHE A 571 -2.09 -11.69 46.15
C PHE A 571 -0.60 -11.64 46.55
N GLU A 572 -0.10 -12.70 47.14
CA GLU A 572 1.32 -12.82 47.45
C GLU A 572 2.09 -13.33 46.22
N LEU A 573 3.33 -12.84 46.05
CA LEU A 573 4.22 -13.35 45.00
C LEU A 573 4.56 -14.81 45.27
N GLY A 574 4.46 -15.66 44.27
CA GLY A 574 4.64 -17.12 44.37
C GLY A 574 3.41 -17.88 44.83
N GLN A 575 2.30 -17.21 45.17
CA GLN A 575 1.04 -17.85 45.55
C GLN A 575 0.48 -18.67 44.39
N ASP A 576 0.09 -19.92 44.66
CA ASP A 576 -0.68 -20.73 43.72
C ASP A 576 -2.14 -20.27 43.72
N VAL A 577 -2.70 -20.03 42.54
CA VAL A 577 -4.08 -19.63 42.33
C VAL A 577 -4.78 -20.61 41.40
N SER A 578 -6.05 -20.85 41.66
CA SER A 578 -6.92 -21.67 40.80
C SER A 578 -7.60 -20.78 39.76
N CYS A 579 -7.56 -21.17 38.50
CA CYS A 579 -8.11 -20.44 37.38
C CYS A 579 -9.18 -21.27 36.66
N GLU A 580 -10.28 -20.65 36.30
CA GLU A 580 -11.38 -21.28 35.56
C GLU A 580 -11.82 -20.36 34.40
N ILE A 581 -11.82 -20.90 33.19
CA ILE A 581 -12.21 -20.18 31.95
C ILE A 581 -13.70 -20.39 31.68
N ASP A 582 -14.40 -19.35 31.22
CA ASP A 582 -15.76 -19.45 30.73
C ASP A 582 -15.81 -20.32 29.46
N LYS A 583 -16.36 -21.51 29.61
CA LYS A 583 -16.37 -22.54 28.55
C LYS A 583 -17.21 -22.14 27.33
N GLU A 584 -18.35 -21.55 27.55
CA GLU A 584 -19.26 -21.18 26.46
C GLU A 584 -18.70 -20.01 25.63
N ARG A 585 -18.15 -19.00 26.32
CA ARG A 585 -17.45 -17.90 25.67
C ARG A 585 -16.22 -18.37 24.86
N ARG A 586 -15.35 -19.19 25.46
CA ARG A 586 -14.18 -19.77 24.80
C ARG A 586 -14.59 -20.58 23.56
N LYS A 587 -15.60 -21.44 23.68
CA LYS A 587 -16.12 -22.25 22.58
C LYS A 587 -16.62 -21.38 21.44
N GLN A 588 -17.42 -20.36 21.73
CA GLN A 588 -17.95 -19.45 20.72
C GLN A 588 -16.84 -18.66 20.00
N LEU A 589 -15.86 -18.14 20.73
CA LEU A 589 -14.69 -17.44 20.15
C LEU A 589 -13.86 -18.38 19.26
N THR A 590 -13.64 -19.62 19.71
CA THR A 590 -12.91 -20.66 18.96
C THR A 590 -13.60 -21.00 17.63
N ILE A 591 -14.91 -21.18 17.66
CA ILE A 591 -15.74 -21.45 16.48
C ILE A 591 -15.70 -20.26 15.54
N THR A 592 -15.89 -19.05 16.06
CA THR A 592 -15.87 -17.80 15.29
C THR A 592 -14.50 -17.59 14.61
N HIS A 593 -13.39 -17.86 15.34
CA HIS A 593 -12.05 -17.71 14.78
C HIS A 593 -11.81 -18.69 13.62
N SER A 594 -12.15 -19.95 13.82
CA SER A 594 -12.00 -20.97 12.78
C SER A 594 -12.88 -20.65 11.55
N ALA A 595 -14.09 -20.17 11.75
CA ALA A 595 -14.96 -19.74 10.66
C ALA A 595 -14.39 -18.58 9.86
N VAL A 596 -13.71 -17.61 10.48
CA VAL A 596 -13.02 -16.53 9.77
C VAL A 596 -11.94 -17.08 8.84
N HIS A 597 -11.16 -18.09 9.26
CA HIS A 597 -10.20 -18.78 8.39
C HIS A 597 -10.92 -19.47 7.21
N ILE A 598 -12.00 -20.20 7.48
CA ILE A 598 -12.77 -20.89 6.43
C ILE A 598 -13.39 -19.93 5.44
N VAL A 599 -13.93 -18.78 5.89
CA VAL A 599 -14.47 -17.74 5.00
C VAL A 599 -13.34 -17.11 4.18
N GLY A 600 -12.17 -16.84 4.77
CA GLY A 600 -11.01 -16.34 4.03
C GLY A 600 -10.55 -17.31 2.93
N ALA A 601 -10.48 -18.60 3.25
CA ALA A 601 -10.16 -19.65 2.27
C ALA A 601 -11.22 -19.78 1.17
N ALA A 602 -12.51 -19.74 1.53
CA ALA A 602 -13.63 -19.77 0.58
C ALA A 602 -13.61 -18.55 -0.34
N THR A 603 -13.37 -17.37 0.19
CA THR A 603 -13.28 -16.13 -0.58
C THR A 603 -12.15 -16.21 -1.60
N ARG A 604 -10.98 -16.69 -1.18
CA ARG A 604 -9.83 -16.91 -2.09
C ARG A 604 -10.15 -17.91 -3.18
N LYS A 605 -10.88 -18.95 -2.85
CA LYS A 605 -11.29 -19.97 -3.84
C LYS A 605 -12.28 -19.42 -4.87
N VAL A 606 -13.15 -18.47 -4.48
CA VAL A 606 -14.19 -17.90 -5.36
C VAL A 606 -13.64 -16.72 -6.17
N LEU A 607 -12.86 -15.83 -5.55
CA LEU A 607 -12.46 -14.56 -6.16
C LEU A 607 -11.02 -14.58 -6.72
N GLY A 608 -10.19 -15.53 -6.31
CA GLY A 608 -8.83 -15.67 -6.82
C GLY A 608 -7.71 -15.42 -5.81
N THR A 609 -6.47 -15.55 -6.29
CA THR A 609 -5.25 -15.61 -5.47
C THR A 609 -4.85 -14.27 -4.86
N HIS A 610 -5.36 -13.15 -5.37
CA HIS A 610 -5.14 -11.79 -4.84
C HIS A 610 -5.80 -11.55 -3.48
N ILE A 611 -6.70 -12.44 -3.05
CA ILE A 611 -7.37 -12.32 -1.75
C ILE A 611 -6.39 -12.63 -0.62
N ASN A 612 -6.12 -11.63 0.20
CA ASN A 612 -5.37 -11.72 1.44
C ASN A 612 -6.17 -11.07 2.56
N GLN A 613 -5.91 -11.47 3.79
CA GLN A 613 -6.50 -10.82 4.94
C GLN A 613 -5.82 -9.46 5.19
N ALA A 614 -6.61 -8.40 5.22
CA ALA A 614 -6.18 -7.04 5.57
C ALA A 614 -6.48 -6.69 7.03
N GLY A 615 -7.38 -7.45 7.67
CA GLY A 615 -7.77 -7.32 9.06
C GLY A 615 -8.80 -8.36 9.45
N SER A 616 -9.03 -8.54 10.75
CA SER A 616 -10.10 -9.42 11.25
C SER A 616 -10.47 -9.09 12.68
N GLU A 617 -11.73 -9.39 13.03
CA GLU A 617 -12.25 -9.28 14.38
C GLU A 617 -13.11 -10.53 14.69
N LYS A 618 -12.97 -11.08 15.88
CA LYS A 618 -13.71 -12.27 16.32
C LYS A 618 -14.24 -12.01 17.73
N THR A 619 -15.53 -11.82 17.81
CA THR A 619 -16.28 -11.63 19.07
C THR A 619 -17.18 -12.81 19.33
N ILE A 620 -17.86 -12.82 20.47
CA ILE A 620 -18.87 -13.84 20.79
C ILE A 620 -20.09 -13.75 19.87
N ASP A 621 -20.36 -12.58 19.27
CA ASP A 621 -21.57 -12.34 18.47
C ASP A 621 -21.34 -12.54 16.99
N LYS A 622 -20.20 -12.07 16.47
CA LYS A 622 -19.88 -12.13 15.05
C LYS A 622 -18.38 -12.18 14.78
N GLY A 623 -18.06 -12.68 13.62
CA GLY A 623 -16.73 -12.56 13.00
C GLY A 623 -16.74 -11.49 11.91
N LYS A 624 -15.58 -10.84 11.71
CA LYS A 624 -15.32 -9.96 10.58
C LYS A 624 -14.01 -10.37 9.94
N ILE A 625 -13.98 -10.35 8.62
CA ILE A 625 -12.74 -10.45 7.85
C ILE A 625 -12.69 -9.34 6.82
N ASP A 626 -11.61 -8.58 6.85
CA ASP A 626 -11.29 -7.59 5.83
C ASP A 626 -10.36 -8.25 4.82
N ILE A 627 -10.77 -8.28 3.56
CA ILE A 627 -10.05 -8.92 2.46
C ILE A 627 -9.54 -7.89 1.47
N THR A 628 -8.40 -8.13 0.85
CA THR A 628 -7.94 -7.34 -0.28
C THR A 628 -8.80 -7.64 -1.50
N HIS A 629 -9.55 -6.64 -2.01
CA HIS A 629 -10.33 -6.77 -3.24
C HIS A 629 -10.60 -5.40 -3.87
N TYR A 630 -10.54 -5.32 -5.19
CA TYR A 630 -10.57 -4.06 -5.95
C TYR A 630 -11.98 -3.49 -6.20
N LYS A 631 -13.04 -4.28 -5.97
CA LYS A 631 -14.46 -3.88 -6.13
C LYS A 631 -15.31 -4.36 -4.96
N ALA A 632 -16.54 -3.85 -4.82
CA ALA A 632 -17.53 -4.44 -3.95
C ALA A 632 -17.94 -5.85 -4.46
N LEU A 633 -18.29 -6.74 -3.54
CA LEU A 633 -18.79 -8.07 -3.92
C LEU A 633 -20.17 -7.95 -4.54
N THR A 634 -20.41 -8.70 -5.61
CA THR A 634 -21.78 -8.89 -6.10
C THR A 634 -22.54 -9.83 -5.18
N PHE A 635 -23.86 -9.82 -5.28
CA PHE A 635 -24.70 -10.71 -4.47
C PHE A 635 -24.40 -12.20 -4.76
N GLU A 636 -24.13 -12.54 -6.01
CA GLU A 636 -23.79 -13.89 -6.46
C GLU A 636 -22.44 -14.34 -5.90
N GLU A 637 -21.41 -13.45 -5.94
CA GLU A 637 -20.10 -13.71 -5.35
C GLU A 637 -20.24 -13.95 -3.84
N PHE A 638 -21.01 -13.12 -3.15
CA PHE A 638 -21.27 -13.23 -1.71
C PHE A 638 -21.95 -14.56 -1.35
N GLN A 639 -23.02 -14.94 -2.09
CA GLN A 639 -23.68 -16.22 -1.91
C GLN A 639 -22.75 -17.41 -2.22
N GLN A 640 -21.95 -17.31 -3.25
CA GLN A 640 -21.03 -18.39 -3.62
C GLN A 640 -19.95 -18.58 -2.55
N ILE A 641 -19.45 -17.51 -1.94
CA ILE A 641 -18.51 -17.58 -0.81
C ILE A 641 -19.16 -18.32 0.37
N GLU A 642 -20.39 -17.95 0.75
CA GLU A 642 -21.14 -18.62 1.83
C GLU A 642 -21.32 -20.11 1.54
N LYS A 643 -21.71 -20.45 0.33
CA LYS A 643 -21.89 -21.83 -0.12
C LYS A 643 -20.60 -22.65 -0.02
N VAL A 644 -19.48 -22.10 -0.52
CA VAL A 644 -18.17 -22.76 -0.47
C VAL A 644 -17.69 -22.92 0.98
N ALA A 645 -17.85 -21.90 1.83
CA ALA A 645 -17.50 -21.97 3.24
C ALA A 645 -18.27 -23.10 3.95
N ASN A 646 -19.59 -23.19 3.75
CA ASN A 646 -20.40 -24.27 4.35
C ASN A 646 -20.10 -25.66 3.75
N GLN A 647 -19.66 -25.76 2.50
CA GLN A 647 -19.14 -27.00 1.95
C GLN A 647 -17.87 -27.47 2.67
N MET A 648 -16.95 -26.52 3.02
CA MET A 648 -15.75 -26.84 3.80
C MET A 648 -16.10 -27.26 5.23
N VAL A 649 -17.08 -26.62 5.86
CA VAL A 649 -17.61 -27.05 7.17
C VAL A 649 -18.15 -28.48 7.07
N LYS A 650 -19.03 -28.75 6.12
CA LYS A 650 -19.67 -30.07 5.94
C LYS A 650 -18.65 -31.20 5.65
N LYS A 651 -17.55 -30.86 4.96
CA LYS A 651 -16.50 -31.82 4.62
C LYS A 651 -15.80 -32.37 5.86
N GLY A 652 -15.77 -31.64 6.98
CA GLY A 652 -15.16 -32.08 8.22
C GLY A 652 -13.63 -32.16 8.12
N ILE A 653 -13.02 -31.03 7.83
CA ILE A 653 -11.56 -30.93 7.70
C ILE A 653 -10.95 -30.87 9.11
N GLU A 654 -10.03 -31.77 9.41
CA GLU A 654 -9.28 -31.73 10.67
C GLU A 654 -8.30 -30.55 10.67
N ALA A 655 -8.20 -29.89 11.80
CA ALA A 655 -7.25 -28.80 12.01
C ALA A 655 -5.87 -29.37 12.37
N GLU A 656 -4.86 -29.05 11.59
CA GLU A 656 -3.48 -29.33 11.98
C GLU A 656 -2.90 -28.11 12.69
N SER A 657 -2.41 -28.31 13.92
CA SER A 657 -1.72 -27.29 14.72
C SER A 657 -0.31 -27.75 15.02
N LYS A 658 0.70 -27.00 14.58
CA LYS A 658 2.12 -27.33 14.78
C LYS A 658 2.92 -26.07 15.12
N ILE A 659 3.79 -26.14 16.11
CA ILE A 659 4.79 -25.12 16.41
C ILE A 659 6.08 -25.60 15.76
N ILE A 660 6.58 -24.83 14.80
CA ILE A 660 7.80 -25.16 14.04
C ILE A 660 8.69 -23.94 13.87
N PRO A 661 10.00 -24.14 13.64
CA PRO A 661 10.90 -23.04 13.36
C PRO A 661 10.43 -22.21 12.17
N ARG A 662 10.49 -20.88 12.28
CA ARG A 662 10.03 -19.92 11.27
C ARG A 662 10.58 -20.24 9.87
N GLY A 663 11.90 -20.42 9.75
CA GLY A 663 12.52 -20.71 8.46
C GLY A 663 12.06 -22.04 7.83
N GLU A 664 11.66 -23.02 8.64
CA GLU A 664 11.06 -24.27 8.15
C GLU A 664 9.64 -24.04 7.64
N ALA A 665 8.84 -23.26 8.38
CA ALA A 665 7.49 -22.89 7.97
C ALA A 665 7.49 -22.09 6.64
N GLU A 666 8.32 -21.09 6.55
CA GLU A 666 8.46 -20.25 5.35
C GLU A 666 8.94 -21.06 4.13
N LYS A 667 9.92 -21.94 4.33
CA LYS A 667 10.40 -22.84 3.26
C LYS A 667 9.31 -23.80 2.78
N LYS A 668 8.52 -24.35 3.70
CA LYS A 668 7.51 -25.38 3.41
C LYS A 668 6.23 -24.81 2.83
N TYR A 669 5.74 -23.70 3.38
CA TYR A 669 4.42 -23.12 3.09
C TYR A 669 4.47 -21.79 2.35
N GLY A 670 5.66 -21.20 2.23
CA GLY A 670 5.86 -19.86 1.63
C GLY A 670 5.38 -18.70 2.51
N MET A 671 5.60 -17.49 2.06
CA MET A 671 5.31 -16.26 2.81
C MET A 671 3.81 -15.96 2.97
N ARG A 672 2.94 -16.68 2.24
CA ARG A 672 1.48 -16.53 2.32
C ARG A 672 0.89 -16.96 3.67
N ILE A 673 1.67 -17.61 4.52
CA ILE A 673 1.25 -17.94 5.91
C ILE A 673 0.95 -16.68 6.75
N TYR A 674 1.52 -15.53 6.40
CA TYR A 674 1.34 -14.26 7.12
C TYR A 674 0.06 -13.52 6.67
N GLN A 675 -1.11 -14.13 6.90
CA GLN A 675 -2.41 -13.53 6.57
C GLN A 675 -2.82 -12.45 7.59
N GLY A 676 -2.53 -12.64 8.86
CA GLY A 676 -2.85 -11.71 9.94
C GLY A 676 -1.79 -10.64 10.22
N GLY A 677 -0.79 -10.48 9.34
CA GLY A 677 0.38 -9.63 9.55
C GLY A 677 1.58 -10.38 10.12
N ALA A 678 2.61 -9.63 10.52
CA ALA A 678 3.84 -10.19 11.06
C ALA A 678 3.59 -10.97 12.36
N VAL A 679 4.22 -12.15 12.48
CA VAL A 679 4.19 -12.97 13.70
C VAL A 679 5.58 -12.95 14.31
N PRO A 680 5.79 -12.41 15.51
CA PRO A 680 7.10 -12.37 16.16
C PRO A 680 7.54 -13.77 16.64
N GLY A 681 8.86 -13.95 16.78
CA GLY A 681 9.44 -15.13 17.39
C GLY A 681 10.20 -16.06 16.44
N LYS A 682 11.04 -16.90 17.06
CA LYS A 682 11.87 -17.91 16.39
C LYS A 682 11.04 -19.08 15.89
N ASP A 683 10.09 -19.52 16.72
CA ASP A 683 9.14 -20.58 16.41
C ASP A 683 7.76 -19.98 16.22
N ILE A 684 7.06 -20.41 15.19
CA ILE A 684 5.71 -19.93 14.85
C ILE A 684 4.71 -21.09 14.85
N ARG A 685 3.50 -20.77 15.34
CA ARG A 685 2.40 -21.73 15.32
C ARG A 685 1.70 -21.66 13.97
N ILE A 686 1.67 -22.79 13.27
CA ILE A 686 0.98 -22.99 12.01
C ILE A 686 -0.34 -23.69 12.27
N ILE A 687 -1.41 -23.13 11.73
CA ILE A 687 -2.75 -23.73 11.68
C ILE A 687 -3.08 -24.02 10.22
N ALA A 688 -3.51 -25.26 9.95
CA ALA A 688 -3.94 -25.66 8.61
C ALA A 688 -5.33 -26.29 8.62
N PHE A 689 -6.21 -25.83 7.73
CA PHE A 689 -7.47 -26.48 7.37
C PHE A 689 -7.37 -26.95 5.91
N GLY A 690 -6.80 -28.14 5.73
CA GLY A 690 -6.45 -28.65 4.40
C GLY A 690 -5.38 -27.79 3.72
N ASN A 691 -5.72 -27.15 2.59
CA ASN A 691 -4.80 -26.30 1.83
C ASN A 691 -4.69 -24.86 2.35
N ASP A 692 -5.54 -24.44 3.29
CA ASP A 692 -5.43 -23.13 3.91
C ASP A 692 -4.49 -23.23 5.11
N VAL A 693 -3.30 -22.65 4.98
CA VAL A 693 -2.21 -22.71 5.98
C VAL A 693 -1.86 -21.29 6.41
N GLN A 694 -1.93 -21.04 7.71
CA GLN A 694 -1.68 -19.69 8.25
C GLN A 694 -0.86 -19.74 9.54
N ALA A 695 0.00 -18.75 9.73
CA ALA A 695 0.64 -18.50 11.02
C ALA A 695 -0.37 -17.81 11.95
N CYS A 696 -0.89 -18.54 12.93
CA CYS A 696 -1.97 -18.07 13.79
C CYS A 696 -1.78 -18.49 15.26
N GLY A 697 -1.91 -17.50 16.16
CA GLY A 697 -1.84 -17.71 17.60
C GLY A 697 -3.19 -17.95 18.28
N GLY A 698 -4.31 -17.93 17.53
CA GLY A 698 -5.66 -18.03 18.07
C GLY A 698 -6.10 -19.43 18.49
N THR A 699 -7.29 -19.53 19.08
CA THR A 699 -7.91 -20.81 19.41
C THR A 699 -8.72 -21.34 18.23
N HIS A 700 -8.62 -22.64 17.94
CA HIS A 700 -9.29 -23.26 16.78
C HIS A 700 -9.98 -24.55 17.16
N VAL A 701 -11.06 -24.87 16.41
CA VAL A 701 -11.75 -26.15 16.49
C VAL A 701 -10.84 -27.29 15.99
N GLU A 702 -11.02 -28.48 16.48
CA GLU A 702 -10.30 -29.68 16.01
C GLU A 702 -10.79 -30.15 14.64
N ASN A 703 -12.08 -29.93 14.36
CA ASN A 703 -12.68 -30.28 13.08
C ASN A 703 -13.64 -29.19 12.61
N THR A 704 -13.65 -28.87 11.31
CA THR A 704 -14.53 -27.82 10.77
C THR A 704 -16.01 -28.10 10.98
N LYS A 705 -16.44 -29.35 11.18
CA LYS A 705 -17.84 -29.70 11.54
C LYS A 705 -18.31 -29.06 12.84
N ASP A 706 -17.40 -28.78 13.77
CA ASP A 706 -17.71 -28.13 15.04
C ASP A 706 -18.21 -26.69 14.89
N ILE A 707 -17.94 -26.06 13.71
CA ILE A 707 -18.48 -24.74 13.35
C ILE A 707 -20.00 -24.81 13.10
N LYS A 708 -20.52 -25.98 12.75
CA LYS A 708 -21.93 -26.27 12.40
C LYS A 708 -22.38 -25.57 11.13
N PHE A 709 -22.55 -24.23 11.17
CA PHE A 709 -23.07 -23.40 10.07
C PHE A 709 -22.47 -22.00 10.08
N ILE A 710 -22.18 -21.47 8.91
CA ILE A 710 -21.70 -20.12 8.69
C ILE A 710 -22.76 -19.35 7.90
N LYS A 711 -23.20 -18.22 8.46
CA LYS A 711 -24.07 -17.25 7.79
C LYS A 711 -23.30 -15.96 7.54
N LEU A 712 -23.14 -15.58 6.30
CA LEU A 712 -22.62 -14.25 5.93
C LEU A 712 -23.75 -13.22 6.11
N ILE A 713 -23.46 -12.13 6.78
CA ILE A 713 -24.44 -11.11 7.17
C ILE A 713 -24.44 -9.94 6.21
N SER A 714 -23.24 -9.41 5.93
CA SER A 714 -23.03 -8.25 5.08
C SER A 714 -21.67 -8.29 4.40
N SER A 715 -21.57 -7.58 3.28
CA SER A 715 -20.30 -7.19 2.72
C SER A 715 -20.32 -5.70 2.41
N GLU A 716 -19.27 -4.99 2.78
CA GLU A 716 -19.13 -3.57 2.52
C GLU A 716 -17.70 -3.20 2.15
N ARG A 717 -17.56 -2.20 1.30
CA ARG A 717 -16.26 -1.63 0.98
C ARG A 717 -15.85 -0.65 2.09
N VAL A 718 -14.91 -1.06 2.95
CA VAL A 718 -14.45 -0.26 4.09
C VAL A 718 -13.53 0.87 3.64
N LYS A 719 -12.68 0.55 2.67
CA LYS A 719 -11.77 1.50 1.99
C LYS A 719 -11.43 0.96 0.62
N ASP A 720 -10.77 1.78 -0.19
CA ASP A 720 -10.31 1.33 -1.50
C ASP A 720 -9.37 0.11 -1.34
N GLY A 721 -9.61 -0.90 -2.17
CA GLY A 721 -8.85 -2.14 -2.15
C GLY A 721 -9.18 -3.08 -0.99
N VAL A 722 -10.14 -2.74 -0.10
CA VAL A 722 -10.50 -3.57 1.05
C VAL A 722 -12.02 -3.71 1.19
N VAL A 723 -12.47 -4.94 1.21
CA VAL A 723 -13.88 -5.32 1.43
C VAL A 723 -13.98 -6.08 2.75
N ARG A 724 -14.91 -5.68 3.60
CA ARG A 724 -15.28 -6.36 4.84
C ARG A 724 -16.38 -7.35 4.58
N ILE A 725 -16.25 -8.56 5.12
CA ILE A 725 -17.30 -9.57 5.19
C ILE A 725 -17.59 -9.80 6.66
N GLU A 726 -18.85 -9.63 7.08
CA GLU A 726 -19.33 -9.98 8.41
C GLU A 726 -20.02 -11.34 8.38
N LEU A 727 -19.82 -12.14 9.43
CA LEU A 727 -20.36 -13.48 9.53
C LEU A 727 -20.82 -13.82 10.97
N MET A 728 -21.80 -14.69 11.07
CA MET A 728 -22.23 -15.35 12.30
C MET A 728 -22.08 -16.87 12.15
N VAL A 729 -21.91 -17.57 13.25
CA VAL A 729 -21.56 -19.00 13.24
C VAL A 729 -22.36 -19.79 14.28
N GLY A 730 -22.53 -21.09 14.02
CA GLY A 730 -23.22 -21.99 14.94
C GLY A 730 -24.68 -21.63 15.16
N ASP A 731 -25.13 -21.68 16.41
CA ASP A 731 -26.51 -21.43 16.77
C ASP A 731 -26.93 -19.97 16.50
N LYS A 732 -26.02 -18.99 16.67
CA LYS A 732 -26.27 -17.58 16.33
C LYS A 732 -26.50 -17.35 14.81
N ALA A 733 -25.85 -18.13 13.96
CA ALA A 733 -26.10 -18.08 12.52
C ALA A 733 -27.49 -18.60 12.18
N LEU A 734 -27.98 -19.63 12.89
CA LEU A 734 -29.33 -20.16 12.73
C LEU A 734 -30.39 -19.15 13.20
N GLU A 735 -30.17 -18.56 14.39
CA GLU A 735 -31.02 -17.50 14.94
C GLU A 735 -31.18 -16.33 13.95
N LYS A 736 -30.05 -15.90 13.34
CA LYS A 736 -30.07 -14.83 12.35
C LYS A 736 -30.79 -15.21 11.06
N ALA A 737 -30.69 -16.46 10.61
CA ALA A 737 -31.43 -16.95 9.47
C ALA A 737 -32.96 -16.93 9.76
N GLN A 738 -33.39 -17.39 10.95
CA GLN A 738 -34.79 -17.36 11.39
C GLN A 738 -35.34 -15.93 11.54
N GLU A 739 -34.50 -15.01 12.08
CA GLU A 739 -34.88 -13.59 12.14
C GLU A 739 -35.15 -13.00 10.74
N ASN A 740 -34.23 -13.27 9.79
CA ASN A 740 -34.42 -12.81 8.40
C ASN A 740 -35.68 -13.42 7.76
N GLU A 741 -36.00 -14.70 8.02
CA GLU A 741 -37.20 -15.35 7.56
C GLU A 741 -38.45 -14.70 8.17
N LYS A 742 -38.42 -14.38 9.48
CA LYS A 742 -39.52 -13.68 10.17
C LYS A 742 -39.80 -12.30 9.55
N ILE A 743 -38.69 -11.53 9.25
CA ILE A 743 -38.83 -10.22 8.59
C ILE A 743 -39.44 -10.38 7.20
N LEU A 744 -38.98 -11.34 6.41
CA LEU A 744 -39.51 -11.61 5.07
C LEU A 744 -40.99 -12.02 5.14
N LYS A 745 -41.34 -12.84 6.14
CA LYS A 745 -42.73 -13.22 6.38
C LYS A 745 -43.60 -12.01 6.66
N GLN A 746 -43.17 -11.11 7.54
CA GLN A 746 -43.91 -9.89 7.87
C GLN A 746 -44.19 -9.03 6.62
N VAL A 747 -43.21 -8.89 5.72
CA VAL A 747 -43.37 -8.15 4.46
C VAL A 747 -44.33 -8.89 3.50
N ALA A 748 -44.21 -10.21 3.39
CA ALA A 748 -45.06 -11.04 2.58
C ALA A 748 -46.53 -10.98 3.05
N ASP A 749 -46.75 -11.08 4.37
CA ASP A 749 -48.05 -11.00 5.02
C ASP A 749 -48.69 -9.59 4.82
N LEU A 750 -47.88 -8.50 4.93
CA LEU A 750 -48.34 -7.13 4.69
C LEU A 750 -48.91 -6.94 3.30
N TRP A 751 -48.30 -7.58 2.30
CA TRP A 751 -48.74 -7.50 0.90
C TRP A 751 -49.63 -8.65 0.47
N ASN A 752 -49.91 -9.61 1.35
CA ASN A 752 -50.66 -10.82 1.08
C ASN A 752 -50.16 -11.58 -0.15
N VAL A 753 -48.87 -11.82 -0.20
CA VAL A 753 -48.19 -12.51 -1.29
C VAL A 753 -47.27 -13.62 -0.79
N SER A 754 -46.90 -14.55 -1.64
CA SER A 754 -45.88 -15.56 -1.31
C SER A 754 -44.46 -14.93 -1.24
N TYR A 755 -43.53 -15.58 -0.53
CA TYR A 755 -42.13 -15.12 -0.41
C TYR A 755 -41.46 -14.85 -1.77
N LYS A 756 -41.78 -15.66 -2.77
CA LYS A 756 -41.22 -15.53 -4.12
C LYS A 756 -41.74 -14.28 -4.86
N GLU A 757 -42.89 -13.79 -4.49
CA GLU A 757 -43.53 -12.63 -5.10
C GLU A 757 -43.12 -11.30 -4.43
N VAL A 758 -42.55 -11.34 -3.23
CA VAL A 758 -42.13 -10.14 -2.49
C VAL A 758 -41.26 -9.20 -3.34
N PRO A 759 -40.18 -9.67 -4.02
CA PRO A 759 -39.33 -8.77 -4.84
C PRO A 759 -40.13 -8.09 -5.95
N LYS A 760 -40.93 -8.86 -6.71
CA LYS A 760 -41.74 -8.33 -7.81
C LYS A 760 -42.79 -7.34 -7.32
N THR A 761 -43.39 -7.62 -6.16
CA THR A 761 -44.38 -6.74 -5.56
C THR A 761 -43.74 -5.45 -5.06
N ALA A 762 -42.56 -5.52 -4.44
CA ALA A 762 -41.80 -4.35 -4.01
C ALA A 762 -41.42 -3.45 -5.21
N GLU A 763 -40.97 -4.04 -6.32
CA GLU A 763 -40.63 -3.32 -7.54
C GLU A 763 -41.85 -2.62 -8.13
N ARG A 764 -42.98 -3.34 -8.22
CA ARG A 764 -44.27 -2.77 -8.69
C ARG A 764 -44.67 -1.58 -7.83
N PHE A 765 -44.72 -1.73 -6.49
CA PHE A 765 -45.11 -0.63 -5.60
C PHE A 765 -44.17 0.55 -5.70
N PHE A 766 -42.85 0.30 -5.89
CA PHE A 766 -41.87 1.37 -6.03
C PHE A 766 -42.07 2.17 -7.32
N GLU A 767 -42.40 1.50 -8.45
CA GLU A 767 -42.70 2.18 -9.71
C GLU A 767 -44.06 2.90 -9.64
N GLU A 768 -45.09 2.25 -9.07
CA GLU A 768 -46.39 2.89 -8.83
C GLU A 768 -46.26 4.14 -7.94
N TRP A 769 -45.42 4.08 -6.89
CA TRP A 769 -45.14 5.22 -6.02
C TRP A 769 -44.45 6.37 -6.78
N LYS A 770 -43.46 6.07 -7.64
CA LYS A 770 -42.82 7.07 -8.50
C LYS A 770 -43.80 7.74 -9.44
N ASP A 771 -44.65 6.94 -10.07
CA ASP A 771 -45.68 7.44 -11.00
C ASP A 771 -46.71 8.30 -10.29
N GLN A 772 -47.20 7.86 -9.14
CA GLN A 772 -48.12 8.66 -8.34
C GLN A 772 -47.48 9.98 -7.88
N ARG A 773 -46.24 9.95 -7.43
CA ARG A 773 -45.51 11.15 -7.04
C ARG A 773 -45.36 12.14 -8.20
N LYS A 774 -45.10 11.63 -9.42
CA LYS A 774 -45.05 12.44 -10.64
C LYS A 774 -46.40 13.04 -10.98
N LYS A 775 -47.46 12.24 -10.94
CA LYS A 775 -48.84 12.70 -11.19
C LYS A 775 -49.30 13.74 -10.16
N VAL A 776 -49.03 13.53 -8.86
CA VAL A 776 -49.32 14.51 -7.83
C VAL A 776 -48.64 15.83 -8.11
N LYS A 777 -47.36 15.79 -8.54
CA LYS A 777 -46.60 16.98 -8.92
C LYS A 777 -47.24 17.70 -10.10
N GLU A 778 -47.55 16.98 -11.16
CA GLU A 778 -48.18 17.54 -12.38
C GLU A 778 -49.56 18.13 -12.08
N LEU A 779 -50.38 17.44 -11.30
CA LEU A 779 -51.70 17.93 -10.87
C LEU A 779 -51.61 19.18 -10.00
N THR A 780 -50.62 19.21 -9.08
CA THR A 780 -50.39 20.38 -8.23
C THR A 780 -49.89 21.59 -9.03
N GLU A 781 -49.01 21.38 -9.98
CA GLU A 781 -48.55 22.42 -10.92
C GLU A 781 -49.75 22.95 -11.77
N GLY A 782 -50.56 22.05 -12.29
CA GLY A 782 -51.77 22.42 -13.07
C GLY A 782 -52.79 23.20 -12.26
N LEU A 783 -53.16 22.69 -11.08
CA LEU A 783 -54.08 23.37 -10.17
C LEU A 783 -53.56 24.74 -9.75
N ALA A 784 -52.27 24.84 -9.41
CA ALA A 784 -51.64 26.10 -9.04
C ALA A 784 -51.74 27.14 -10.16
N ARG A 785 -51.50 26.77 -11.40
CA ARG A 785 -51.64 27.64 -12.58
C ARG A 785 -53.06 28.12 -12.76
N GLU A 786 -54.04 27.22 -12.74
CA GLU A 786 -55.44 27.58 -12.89
C GLU A 786 -55.94 28.55 -11.79
N LEU A 787 -55.53 28.31 -10.55
CA LEU A 787 -55.83 29.19 -9.43
C LEU A 787 -55.15 30.58 -9.56
N ILE A 788 -53.91 30.61 -10.05
CA ILE A 788 -53.16 31.86 -10.31
C ILE A 788 -53.90 32.64 -11.38
N ASP A 789 -54.20 32.02 -12.52
CA ASP A 789 -54.88 32.67 -13.65
C ASP A 789 -56.23 33.20 -13.28
N THR A 790 -57.03 32.40 -12.50
CA THR A 790 -58.34 32.81 -12.05
C THR A 790 -58.30 34.02 -11.12
N LYS A 791 -57.38 34.04 -10.15
CA LYS A 791 -57.21 35.16 -9.21
C LYS A 791 -56.69 36.41 -9.89
N LEU A 792 -55.73 36.28 -10.79
CA LEU A 792 -55.13 37.43 -11.48
C LEU A 792 -56.06 38.10 -12.50
N LYS A 793 -57.21 37.50 -12.85
CA LYS A 793 -58.26 38.16 -13.65
C LYS A 793 -58.93 39.28 -12.88
N THR A 794 -59.05 39.17 -11.57
CA THR A 794 -59.78 40.14 -10.71
C THR A 794 -58.89 40.88 -9.71
N GLU A 795 -57.72 40.33 -9.44
CA GLU A 795 -56.78 40.87 -8.44
C GLU A 795 -55.43 41.14 -9.04
N ASN A 796 -54.63 42.04 -8.43
CA ASN A 796 -53.24 42.31 -8.83
C ASN A 796 -52.23 41.38 -8.15
N ILE A 797 -52.64 40.60 -7.14
CA ILE A 797 -51.87 39.58 -6.46
C ILE A 797 -52.64 38.27 -6.33
N ALA A 798 -52.02 37.20 -6.75
CA ALA A 798 -52.54 35.84 -6.50
C ALA A 798 -51.95 35.26 -5.20
N HIS A 799 -52.73 35.26 -4.15
CA HIS A 799 -52.35 34.57 -2.89
C HIS A 799 -52.99 33.21 -2.83
N ILE A 800 -52.17 32.15 -2.93
CA ILE A 800 -52.64 30.76 -3.07
C ILE A 800 -51.91 29.85 -2.10
N LYS A 801 -52.70 29.06 -1.33
CA LYS A 801 -52.15 28.01 -0.46
C LYS A 801 -52.20 26.67 -1.21
N LEU A 802 -51.08 25.99 -1.27
CA LEU A 802 -50.93 24.69 -1.95
C LEU A 802 -50.44 23.65 -0.92
N PRO A 803 -50.93 22.40 -1.00
CA PRO A 803 -50.47 21.31 -0.14
C PRO A 803 -49.11 20.79 -0.63
N VAL A 804 -48.09 21.62 -0.51
CA VAL A 804 -46.74 21.34 -1.03
C VAL A 804 -45.71 21.42 0.08
N SER A 805 -44.97 20.36 0.24
CA SER A 805 -43.81 20.26 1.17
C SER A 805 -42.44 20.47 0.49
N ASP A 806 -42.43 20.60 -0.83
CA ASP A 806 -41.21 20.86 -1.62
C ASP A 806 -41.11 22.35 -2.01
N PHE A 807 -40.20 23.06 -1.38
CA PHE A 807 -40.00 24.49 -1.63
C PHE A 807 -39.57 24.80 -3.06
N SER A 808 -38.80 23.91 -3.69
CA SER A 808 -38.32 24.09 -5.06
C SER A 808 -39.49 24.09 -6.07
N MET A 809 -40.51 23.35 -5.76
CA MET A 809 -41.72 23.31 -6.56
C MET A 809 -42.50 24.63 -6.52
N LEU A 810 -42.62 25.29 -5.33
CA LEU A 810 -43.27 26.61 -5.26
C LEU A 810 -42.50 27.65 -6.05
N ILE A 811 -41.19 27.65 -5.96
CA ILE A 811 -40.33 28.55 -6.73
C ILE A 811 -40.58 28.38 -8.23
N LYS A 812 -40.54 27.14 -8.69
CA LYS A 812 -40.72 26.82 -10.12
C LYS A 812 -42.09 27.33 -10.63
N ILE A 813 -43.17 27.01 -9.90
CA ILE A 813 -44.53 27.40 -10.28
C ILE A 813 -44.66 28.92 -10.33
N ALA A 814 -44.21 29.61 -9.31
CA ALA A 814 -44.29 31.08 -9.23
C ALA A 814 -43.41 31.78 -10.30
N ASP A 815 -42.20 31.29 -10.50
CA ASP A 815 -41.29 31.88 -11.52
C ASP A 815 -41.80 31.64 -12.97
N GLU A 816 -42.47 30.49 -13.25
CA GLU A 816 -43.10 30.24 -14.55
C GLU A 816 -44.30 31.12 -14.75
N ALA A 817 -45.20 31.19 -13.78
CA ALA A 817 -46.40 32.02 -13.87
C ALA A 817 -46.09 33.53 -13.94
N ALA A 818 -45.04 33.98 -13.25
CA ALA A 818 -44.58 35.37 -13.32
C ALA A 818 -44.09 35.81 -14.73
N LYS A 819 -43.65 34.89 -15.57
CA LYS A 819 -43.26 35.17 -16.97
C LYS A 819 -44.47 35.44 -17.83
N GLU A 820 -45.58 34.80 -17.52
CA GLU A 820 -46.85 34.94 -18.26
C GLU A 820 -47.64 36.20 -17.79
N HIS A 821 -47.55 36.57 -16.50
CA HIS A 821 -48.28 37.69 -15.91
C HIS A 821 -47.34 38.89 -15.56
N LYS A 822 -46.98 39.69 -16.57
CA LYS A 822 -45.90 40.72 -16.54
C LYS A 822 -46.16 41.91 -15.58
N GLU A 823 -47.39 42.15 -15.13
CA GLU A 823 -47.72 43.29 -14.25
C GLU A 823 -48.47 42.84 -12.98
N LYS A 824 -48.27 41.64 -12.55
CA LYS A 824 -48.95 41.02 -11.43
C LYS A 824 -47.95 40.51 -10.40
N ALA A 825 -48.48 40.19 -9.20
CA ALA A 825 -47.72 39.52 -8.15
C ALA A 825 -48.31 38.16 -7.83
N ILE A 826 -47.43 37.21 -7.44
CA ILE A 826 -47.80 35.83 -7.12
C ILE A 826 -47.17 35.49 -5.76
N LEU A 827 -48.03 35.02 -4.82
CA LEU A 827 -47.65 34.58 -3.50
C LEU A 827 -48.18 33.16 -3.27
N LEU A 828 -47.29 32.22 -3.27
CA LEU A 828 -47.61 30.80 -3.03
C LEU A 828 -47.18 30.39 -1.62
N VAL A 829 -48.07 29.73 -0.90
CA VAL A 829 -47.87 29.28 0.46
C VAL A 829 -47.93 27.75 0.48
N GLY A 830 -46.85 27.12 0.90
CA GLY A 830 -46.73 25.67 1.13
C GLY A 830 -47.12 25.29 2.57
N GLU A 831 -46.73 24.09 3.00
CA GLU A 831 -47.00 23.61 4.35
C GLU A 831 -46.24 24.39 5.44
N ASN A 832 -45.00 24.70 5.27
CA ASN A 832 -44.13 25.35 6.27
C ASN A 832 -43.34 26.53 5.72
N PHE A 833 -43.60 26.97 4.51
CA PHE A 833 -42.87 28.02 3.81
C PHE A 833 -43.76 28.70 2.77
N ALA A 834 -43.31 29.87 2.35
CA ALA A 834 -43.98 30.62 1.31
C ALA A 834 -42.95 31.22 0.34
N TYR A 835 -43.34 31.43 -0.88
CA TYR A 835 -42.54 32.10 -1.90
C TYR A 835 -43.37 33.09 -2.69
N GLY A 836 -42.77 34.28 -2.88
CA GLY A 836 -43.47 35.33 -3.61
C GLY A 836 -42.56 35.99 -4.67
N ILE A 837 -43.20 36.36 -5.77
CA ILE A 837 -42.59 37.11 -6.87
C ILE A 837 -43.54 38.22 -7.31
N SER A 838 -43.08 39.46 -7.49
CA SER A 838 -43.87 40.58 -7.98
C SER A 838 -43.24 41.25 -9.19
N ASN A 839 -44.04 41.33 -10.25
CA ASN A 839 -43.77 42.16 -11.44
C ASN A 839 -44.61 43.47 -11.39
N HIS A 840 -45.46 43.62 -10.36
CA HIS A 840 -46.30 44.81 -10.18
C HIS A 840 -45.49 45.94 -9.53
N SER A 841 -45.68 47.19 -9.97
CA SER A 841 -44.89 48.33 -9.53
C SER A 841 -45.16 48.76 -8.10
N GLU A 842 -46.36 48.50 -7.55
CA GLU A 842 -46.80 48.92 -6.23
C GLU A 842 -46.91 47.79 -5.20
N ILE A 843 -46.68 46.54 -5.58
CA ILE A 843 -46.79 45.41 -4.65
C ILE A 843 -45.38 44.94 -4.20
N ASP A 844 -45.10 45.23 -2.93
CA ASP A 844 -43.90 44.76 -2.25
C ASP A 844 -44.11 43.35 -1.68
N ILE A 845 -43.58 42.33 -2.37
CA ILE A 845 -43.82 40.93 -1.99
C ILE A 845 -43.16 40.56 -0.65
N LYS A 846 -42.12 41.24 -0.25
CA LYS A 846 -41.50 41.01 1.04
C LYS A 846 -42.37 41.42 2.18
N LYS A 847 -43.10 42.55 2.06
CA LYS A 847 -44.10 43.01 3.03
C LYS A 847 -45.27 42.04 3.13
N GLU A 848 -45.74 41.55 1.98
CA GLU A 848 -46.81 40.56 1.93
C GLU A 848 -46.41 39.26 2.63
N LEU A 849 -45.16 38.77 2.42
CA LEU A 849 -44.69 37.58 3.12
C LEU A 849 -44.51 37.82 4.64
N HIS A 850 -44.09 39.03 5.09
CA HIS A 850 -44.04 39.31 6.51
C HIS A 850 -45.39 39.24 7.24
N LYS A 851 -46.50 39.37 6.54
CA LYS A 851 -47.83 39.18 7.12
C LYS A 851 -48.09 37.72 7.52
N ILE A 852 -47.50 36.76 6.81
CA ILE A 852 -47.79 35.35 6.95
C ILE A 852 -46.61 34.49 7.42
N CYS A 853 -45.36 35.01 7.43
CA CYS A 853 -44.16 34.31 7.84
C CYS A 853 -43.43 35.09 8.94
N GLU A 854 -42.79 34.36 9.88
CA GLU A 854 -41.98 34.93 10.93
C GLU A 854 -40.62 35.39 10.38
N LYS A 855 -40.03 34.61 9.47
CA LYS A 855 -38.74 34.90 8.83
C LYS A 855 -38.93 35.07 7.33
N VAL A 856 -38.44 36.19 6.78
CA VAL A 856 -38.52 36.51 5.35
C VAL A 856 -37.15 36.95 4.84
N GLU A 857 -36.72 36.35 3.73
CA GLU A 857 -35.46 36.64 3.03
C GLU A 857 -35.74 37.05 1.58
N GLY A 858 -34.98 37.98 1.05
CA GLY A 858 -35.14 38.50 -0.31
C GLY A 858 -35.44 40.02 -0.38
N ASP A 859 -35.93 40.50 -1.49
CA ASP A 859 -36.23 41.90 -1.79
C ASP A 859 -37.74 42.12 -2.08
N GLU A 860 -38.07 43.37 -2.51
CA GLU A 860 -39.45 43.75 -2.80
C GLU A 860 -40.08 43.00 -3.98
N LYS A 861 -39.23 42.50 -4.92
CA LYS A 861 -39.67 41.82 -6.12
C LYS A 861 -39.68 40.29 -5.98
N LYS A 862 -38.78 39.75 -5.15
CA LYS A 862 -38.60 38.31 -5.00
C LYS A 862 -38.17 37.95 -3.59
N ALA A 863 -39.01 37.22 -2.88
CA ALA A 863 -38.74 36.89 -1.49
C ALA A 863 -39.24 35.50 -1.07
N ARG A 864 -38.64 34.97 -0.03
CA ARG A 864 -38.91 33.65 0.56
C ARG A 864 -39.34 33.83 2.00
N GLY A 865 -40.36 33.13 2.41
CA GLY A 865 -40.84 33.11 3.78
C GLY A 865 -40.75 31.74 4.41
N PHE A 866 -40.31 31.73 5.66
CA PHE A 866 -40.15 30.54 6.48
C PHE A 866 -40.92 30.73 7.81
N GLN A 867 -41.30 29.64 8.45
CA GLN A 867 -42.05 29.64 9.69
C GLN A 867 -43.37 30.41 9.54
N LEU A 868 -44.38 29.77 8.96
CA LEU A 868 -45.68 30.37 8.81
C LEU A 868 -46.26 30.75 10.17
N LYS A 869 -46.74 31.98 10.31
CA LYS A 869 -47.44 32.43 11.48
C LYS A 869 -48.73 31.61 11.67
N LYS A 870 -49.03 31.20 12.92
CA LYS A 870 -50.24 30.42 13.26
C LYS A 870 -51.49 31.20 13.05
#